data_271d9158a76e613987020d92a2eb50e1
#
_entry.id   271d9158a76e613987020d92a2eb50e1
#
_cell.length_a   1.000
_cell.length_b   1.000
_cell.length_c   1.000
_cell.angle_alpha   90.00
_cell.angle_beta   90.00
_cell.angle_gamma   90.00
#
_symmetry.space_group_name_H-M   'P 1'
#
loop_
_entity.id
_entity.type
_entity.pdbx_description
1 polymer ?
#
loop_
_entity_poly.entity_id
_entity_poly.type
_entity_poly.pdbx_seq_one_letter_code
_entity_poly.pdbx_strand_id
1 'polypeptide(L)'
;MAPYQENLVRRSLFRWLVLIVPLSAFAAQANAAPEDLPDTIVVTATRIPTPELQVASSITVISADDIAARQVQTLPDLLKQVPGLNVVQTGGPGGQTSVFTRGTNSNHTKVLVDGIDVSDPSNSGGAFDFGQFLTQDIQKVEILRGPQSGLYGSDAIGGVINIITKSGSGPAQFNAAVEAGSFDTFNQSGGVSGSDGQFHYAANLEHFHSGETPVTPLDLLAPGERRIDDHYDNLTASTKLGFDVTENFDLGLVARYTDTHLRLTGENEDNFPADFPDSAQSANNTLQTYTRATAHLLSFDGALEETLGAAYSSIRSSDFSPEAPRSDAFGERVKFDWQGNVRLAADEKLVLGAEHQRDEITAPISASTTIDSGYAELQSGFGDRLFDTVSVRYDENDRFGGKVTYRFAPAYLIKETGTKLKASVGTGFKAPTLNQLFQSFPDFDFFANPNLKPESSVGWDVGFEQALAADTLRFGATYFHNTIKDLIADSADFTTEVNVGRAVTEGVESFAAYQPIQSLTFRLDYTYTQATDEIAHEELLRRPKHKGSLNAAWQATSRLSLNATLLSVGSWIDGNRDFSIERLNAPGYTTVDLAAGYDVAKHLIVYGRVSNLLDRHYQNPVGLLQPSVGAFAGIKTKF
;
A
#
# COMPACT_ATOMS: atom_id res chain seq x y z
N MET A 1 10.55 36.57 51.04
CA MET A 1 12.01 36.56 50.80
C MET A 1 12.47 35.13 50.67
N ALA A 2 12.63 34.64 49.46
CA ALA A 2 13.39 33.45 49.09
C ALA A 2 13.57 33.51 47.55
N PRO A 3 14.72 33.25 47.00
CA PRO A 3 15.04 33.57 45.62
C PRO A 3 14.64 32.46 44.64
N TYR A 4 14.20 32.94 43.49
CA TYR A 4 14.04 32.18 42.24
C TYR A 4 15.37 31.54 41.83
N GLN A 5 15.36 30.26 41.49
CA GLN A 5 16.41 29.61 40.71
C GLN A 5 15.91 29.35 39.28
N GLU A 6 16.55 30.02 38.34
CA GLU A 6 16.45 29.80 36.92
C GLU A 6 17.08 28.45 36.55
N ASN A 7 16.31 27.54 35.96
CA ASN A 7 16.86 26.35 35.30
C ASN A 7 17.02 26.65 33.81
N LEU A 8 18.27 26.73 33.39
CA LEU A 8 18.75 26.84 32.04
C LEU A 8 18.32 25.59 31.21
N VAL A 9 17.45 25.81 30.24
CA VAL A 9 17.13 24.86 29.19
C VAL A 9 18.32 24.76 28.25
N ARG A 10 19.05 23.64 28.32
CA ARG A 10 20.09 23.30 27.35
C ARG A 10 19.43 23.00 26.01
N ARG A 11 19.53 23.91 25.05
CA ARG A 11 19.30 23.65 23.62
C ARG A 11 20.41 22.74 23.11
N SER A 12 20.11 21.48 22.84
CA SER A 12 20.97 20.57 22.07
C SER A 12 20.82 20.90 20.58
N LEU A 13 21.77 21.65 20.06
CA LEU A 13 21.99 21.83 18.63
C LEU A 13 22.48 20.50 18.02
N PHE A 14 21.61 19.77 17.36
CA PHE A 14 22.01 18.69 16.47
C PHE A 14 22.67 19.31 15.23
N ARG A 15 24.01 19.34 15.23
CA ARG A 15 24.82 19.69 14.05
C ARG A 15 24.78 18.52 13.08
N TRP A 16 24.12 18.69 11.96
CA TRP A 16 24.25 17.80 10.80
C TRP A 16 25.68 17.89 10.29
N LEU A 17 26.44 16.81 10.43
CA LEU A 17 27.73 16.64 9.80
C LEU A 17 27.48 16.32 8.30
N VAL A 18 27.53 17.33 7.45
CA VAL A 18 27.62 17.15 6.01
C VAL A 18 29.04 16.69 5.72
N LEU A 19 29.25 15.41 5.48
CA LEU A 19 30.50 14.88 4.96
C LEU A 19 30.60 15.27 3.49
N ILE A 20 31.32 16.36 3.22
CA ILE A 20 31.76 16.71 1.87
C ILE A 20 32.95 15.83 1.56
N VAL A 21 32.72 14.79 0.75
CA VAL A 21 33.77 13.98 0.14
C VAL A 21 34.29 14.76 -1.07
N PRO A 22 35.59 15.08 -1.18
CA PRO A 22 36.10 15.77 -2.36
C PRO A 22 36.06 14.85 -3.57
N LEU A 23 35.37 15.29 -4.63
CA LEU A 23 35.37 14.66 -5.95
C LEU A 23 36.73 14.88 -6.59
N SER A 24 37.71 14.03 -6.35
CA SER A 24 38.94 13.97 -7.13
C SER A 24 38.74 13.02 -8.31
N ALA A 25 38.98 13.57 -9.47
CA ALA A 25 38.90 13.02 -10.80
C ALA A 25 39.28 11.53 -10.93
N PHE A 26 38.29 10.71 -11.34
CA PHE A 26 38.56 9.46 -12.02
C PHE A 26 38.26 9.66 -13.51
N ALA A 27 39.36 9.82 -14.30
CA ALA A 27 39.29 9.63 -15.74
C ALA A 27 39.16 8.11 -15.99
N ALA A 28 37.97 7.62 -16.24
CA ALA A 28 37.72 6.24 -16.59
C ALA A 28 37.66 6.10 -18.11
N GLN A 29 38.38 5.11 -18.58
CA GLN A 29 38.40 4.63 -19.96
C GLN A 29 37.00 4.23 -20.42
N ALA A 30 36.54 4.85 -21.50
CA ALA A 30 35.35 4.39 -22.23
C ALA A 30 35.75 3.10 -22.97
N ASN A 31 35.13 1.98 -22.61
CA ASN A 31 34.96 0.82 -23.49
C ASN A 31 34.01 -0.20 -22.82
N ALA A 32 32.86 -0.26 -23.34
CA ALA A 32 31.84 -1.30 -23.56
C ALA A 32 30.49 -0.61 -23.52
N ALA A 33 29.71 -0.78 -24.56
CA ALA A 33 28.29 -0.41 -24.49
C ALA A 33 27.65 -1.21 -23.31
N PRO A 34 26.88 -0.57 -22.42
CA PRO A 34 26.21 -1.30 -21.36
C PRO A 34 25.23 -2.25 -22.04
N GLU A 35 25.18 -3.53 -21.61
CA GLU A 35 23.99 -4.34 -21.76
C GLU A 35 22.89 -3.57 -21.04
N ASP A 36 21.86 -3.17 -21.79
CA ASP A 36 20.69 -2.50 -21.23
C ASP A 36 20.14 -3.39 -20.10
N LEU A 37 20.13 -2.86 -18.87
CA LEU A 37 19.37 -3.49 -17.80
C LEU A 37 17.93 -3.63 -18.30
N PRO A 38 17.29 -4.79 -18.17
CA PRO A 38 15.95 -4.97 -18.68
C PRO A 38 15.05 -3.90 -18.07
N ASP A 39 14.41 -3.10 -18.94
CA ASP A 39 13.46 -2.06 -18.52
C ASP A 39 12.43 -2.68 -17.58
N THR A 40 12.26 -2.11 -16.40
CA THR A 40 11.19 -2.53 -15.49
C THR A 40 9.86 -2.32 -16.18
N ILE A 41 9.11 -3.40 -16.42
CA ILE A 41 7.79 -3.32 -17.02
C ILE A 41 6.75 -3.11 -15.92
N VAL A 42 5.98 -2.05 -16.02
CA VAL A 42 4.88 -1.71 -15.14
C VAL A 42 3.54 -1.79 -15.87
N VAL A 43 2.50 -2.17 -15.19
CA VAL A 43 1.14 -2.30 -15.74
C VAL A 43 0.19 -1.28 -15.12
N THR A 44 0.33 -1.02 -13.83
CA THR A 44 -0.60 -0.18 -13.07
C THR A 44 -0.72 1.25 -13.62
N ALA A 45 0.34 1.80 -14.18
CA ALA A 45 0.32 3.19 -14.65
C ALA A 45 -0.56 3.41 -15.89
N THR A 46 -0.77 2.37 -16.70
CA THR A 46 -1.37 2.46 -18.04
C THR A 46 -2.31 1.30 -18.37
N ARG A 47 -2.57 0.41 -17.41
CA ARG A 47 -3.32 -0.85 -17.58
C ARG A 47 -2.79 -1.81 -18.66
N ILE A 48 -1.67 -1.49 -19.27
CA ILE A 48 -0.95 -2.35 -20.21
C ILE A 48 0.55 -2.40 -19.87
N PRO A 49 1.27 -3.46 -20.26
CA PRO A 49 2.71 -3.53 -20.06
C PRO A 49 3.43 -2.36 -20.73
N THR A 50 4.09 -1.52 -19.93
CA THR A 50 4.78 -0.29 -20.38
C THR A 50 6.14 -0.19 -19.69
N PRO A 51 7.23 0.11 -20.39
CA PRO A 51 8.53 0.38 -19.76
C PRO A 51 8.43 1.55 -18.76
N GLU A 52 9.02 1.39 -17.57
CA GLU A 52 9.00 2.42 -16.52
C GLU A 52 9.55 3.77 -17.00
N LEU A 53 10.56 3.75 -17.89
CA LEU A 53 11.13 4.96 -18.48
C LEU A 53 10.12 5.79 -19.29
N GLN A 54 9.11 5.16 -19.87
CA GLN A 54 8.06 5.82 -20.66
C GLN A 54 6.91 6.36 -19.79
N VAL A 55 6.85 5.97 -18.51
CA VAL A 55 5.79 6.35 -17.59
C VAL A 55 6.12 7.65 -16.88
N ALA A 56 5.27 8.67 -17.01
CA ALA A 56 5.46 9.96 -16.34
C ALA A 56 5.11 9.94 -14.83
N SER A 57 4.32 8.97 -14.37
CA SER A 57 3.88 8.88 -12.98
C SER A 57 5.01 8.53 -12.03
N SER A 58 4.88 8.95 -10.76
CA SER A 58 5.72 8.46 -9.68
C SER A 58 5.30 7.05 -9.30
N ILE A 59 6.09 6.06 -9.70
CA ILE A 59 5.83 4.64 -9.43
C ILE A 59 6.95 4.05 -8.57
N THR A 60 6.61 3.10 -7.74
CA THR A 60 7.55 2.22 -7.02
C THR A 60 7.16 0.78 -7.30
N VAL A 61 8.09 0.00 -7.74
CA VAL A 61 7.93 -1.44 -7.94
C VAL A 61 8.75 -2.16 -6.86
N ILE A 62 8.12 -3.09 -6.15
CA ILE A 62 8.77 -3.97 -5.18
C ILE A 62 8.63 -5.38 -5.70
N SER A 63 9.74 -6.03 -6.01
CA SER A 63 9.77 -7.37 -6.58
C SER A 63 9.70 -8.46 -5.50
N ALA A 64 9.43 -9.71 -5.92
CA ALA A 64 9.53 -10.88 -5.04
C ALA A 64 10.95 -11.04 -4.45
N ASP A 65 11.99 -10.68 -5.20
CA ASP A 65 13.37 -10.72 -4.73
C ASP A 65 13.64 -9.67 -3.65
N ASP A 66 13.08 -8.46 -3.78
CA ASP A 66 13.14 -7.43 -2.72
C ASP A 66 12.46 -7.89 -1.44
N ILE A 67 11.27 -8.51 -1.56
CA ILE A 67 10.52 -9.07 -0.43
C ILE A 67 11.34 -10.19 0.24
N ALA A 68 11.89 -11.09 -0.56
CA ALA A 68 12.70 -12.20 -0.08
C ALA A 68 14.01 -11.72 0.59
N ALA A 69 14.67 -10.70 0.05
CA ALA A 69 15.89 -10.14 0.63
C ALA A 69 15.66 -9.48 2.00
N ARG A 70 14.51 -8.82 2.18
CA ARG A 70 14.11 -8.17 3.43
C ARG A 70 13.50 -9.13 4.45
N GLN A 71 13.11 -10.34 4.04
CA GLN A 71 12.42 -11.36 4.86
C GLN A 71 11.13 -10.83 5.52
N VAL A 72 10.40 -9.93 4.86
CA VAL A 72 9.18 -9.31 5.36
C VAL A 72 8.01 -10.26 5.17
N GLN A 73 7.17 -10.46 6.20
CA GLN A 73 6.06 -11.40 6.21
C GLN A 73 4.70 -10.73 5.95
N THR A 74 4.57 -9.41 6.24
CA THR A 74 3.31 -8.68 6.13
C THR A 74 3.42 -7.52 5.13
N LEU A 75 2.34 -7.21 4.44
CA LEU A 75 2.31 -6.10 3.49
C LEU A 75 2.52 -4.73 4.18
N PRO A 76 1.97 -4.45 5.39
CA PRO A 76 2.26 -3.21 6.11
C PRO A 76 3.75 -2.94 6.29
N ASP A 77 4.53 -3.94 6.71
CA ASP A 77 5.97 -3.78 6.94
C ASP A 77 6.73 -3.49 5.64
N LEU A 78 6.27 -4.04 4.53
CA LEU A 78 6.81 -3.75 3.20
C LEU A 78 6.54 -2.29 2.79
N LEU A 79 5.30 -1.80 3.02
CA LEU A 79 4.86 -0.47 2.63
C LEU A 79 5.41 0.65 3.51
N LYS A 80 5.80 0.36 4.77
CA LYS A 80 6.42 1.34 5.68
C LYS A 80 7.66 2.02 5.08
N GLN A 81 8.38 1.35 4.16
CA GLN A 81 9.62 1.84 3.56
C GLN A 81 9.40 2.64 2.27
N VAL A 82 8.20 2.63 1.70
CA VAL A 82 7.89 3.26 0.41
C VAL A 82 7.79 4.78 0.56
N PRO A 83 8.43 5.58 -0.32
CA PRO A 83 8.29 7.02 -0.30
C PRO A 83 6.85 7.44 -0.61
N GLY A 84 6.39 8.54 0.00
CA GLY A 84 5.04 9.06 -0.19
C GLY A 84 3.93 8.29 0.51
N LEU A 85 4.22 7.15 1.15
CA LEU A 85 3.26 6.40 1.97
C LEU A 85 3.53 6.62 3.47
N ASN A 86 2.49 6.82 4.26
CA ASN A 86 2.54 6.69 5.72
C ASN A 86 1.64 5.53 6.14
N VAL A 87 2.19 4.58 6.90
CA VAL A 87 1.47 3.40 7.39
C VAL A 87 1.20 3.58 8.87
N VAL A 88 -0.06 3.48 9.25
CA VAL A 88 -0.52 3.53 10.64
C VAL A 88 -1.22 2.21 10.95
N GLN A 89 -0.69 1.47 11.91
CA GLN A 89 -1.18 0.15 12.31
C GLN A 89 -1.58 0.17 13.79
N THR A 90 -2.80 -0.23 14.09
CA THR A 90 -3.32 -0.29 15.45
C THR A 90 -2.77 -1.52 16.17
N GLY A 91 -1.61 -1.37 16.81
CA GLY A 91 -0.99 -2.46 17.55
C GLY A 91 -0.09 -3.36 16.72
N GLY A 92 -0.11 -4.66 17.00
CA GLY A 92 0.73 -5.69 16.40
C GLY A 92 0.24 -6.23 15.05
N PRO A 93 0.76 -7.39 14.63
CA PRO A 93 0.27 -8.08 13.44
C PRO A 93 -1.25 -8.28 13.47
N GLY A 94 -1.91 -8.11 12.31
CA GLY A 94 -3.37 -8.22 12.19
C GLY A 94 -4.15 -6.99 12.64
N GLY A 95 -3.53 -6.05 13.35
CA GLY A 95 -4.17 -4.78 13.72
C GLY A 95 -4.57 -3.97 12.49
N GLN A 96 -5.71 -3.28 12.57
CA GLN A 96 -6.21 -2.44 11.47
C GLN A 96 -5.11 -1.52 10.95
N THR A 97 -4.87 -1.58 9.66
CA THR A 97 -3.76 -0.86 9.04
C THR A 97 -4.23 0.05 7.92
N SER A 98 -4.00 1.34 8.12
CA SER A 98 -4.28 2.40 7.16
C SER A 98 -3.02 2.84 6.44
N VAL A 99 -3.13 3.10 5.13
CA VAL A 99 -2.04 3.65 4.31
C VAL A 99 -2.46 4.99 3.73
N PHE A 100 -1.74 6.04 4.09
CA PHE A 100 -1.97 7.42 3.65
C PHE A 100 -0.99 7.75 2.53
N THR A 101 -1.48 7.88 1.30
CA THR A 101 -0.65 8.18 0.13
C THR A 101 -0.52 9.69 -0.06
N ARG A 102 0.70 10.24 -0.03
CA ARG A 102 0.96 11.68 -0.18
C ARG A 102 0.11 12.56 0.76
N GLY A 103 -0.19 12.06 1.97
CA GLY A 103 -0.96 12.77 2.98
C GLY A 103 -2.48 12.76 2.78
N THR A 104 -3.03 12.13 1.72
CA THR A 104 -4.48 11.94 1.54
C THR A 104 -5.03 10.92 2.55
N ASN A 105 -6.35 10.74 2.65
CA ASN A 105 -6.95 9.74 3.51
C ASN A 105 -6.67 8.31 3.01
N SER A 106 -6.71 7.31 3.90
CA SER A 106 -6.42 5.90 3.54
C SER A 106 -7.40 5.35 2.50
N ASN A 107 -8.66 5.79 2.53
CA ASN A 107 -9.71 5.44 1.58
C ASN A 107 -9.60 6.19 0.22
N HIS A 108 -8.58 7.02 0.04
CA HIS A 108 -8.22 7.66 -1.23
C HIS A 108 -7.20 6.87 -2.05
N THR A 109 -6.81 5.70 -1.58
CA THR A 109 -5.87 4.81 -2.28
C THR A 109 -6.60 3.54 -2.69
N LYS A 110 -6.74 3.36 -3.99
CA LYS A 110 -7.33 2.14 -4.54
C LYS A 110 -6.36 0.98 -4.42
N VAL A 111 -6.85 -0.16 -3.94
CA VAL A 111 -6.03 -1.38 -3.78
C VAL A 111 -6.57 -2.48 -4.67
N LEU A 112 -5.67 -3.06 -5.45
CA LEU A 112 -5.99 -4.16 -6.36
C LEU A 112 -5.13 -5.38 -6.05
N VAL A 113 -5.73 -6.58 -6.16
CA VAL A 113 -5.01 -7.85 -6.16
C VAL A 113 -5.35 -8.58 -7.46
N ASP A 114 -4.36 -8.76 -8.35
CA ASP A 114 -4.54 -9.31 -9.69
C ASP A 114 -5.71 -8.68 -10.46
N GLY A 115 -5.90 -7.35 -10.30
CA GLY A 115 -6.97 -6.58 -10.94
C GLY A 115 -8.34 -6.63 -10.23
N ILE A 116 -8.46 -7.34 -9.10
CA ILE A 116 -9.66 -7.35 -8.24
C ILE A 116 -9.58 -6.16 -7.28
N ASP A 117 -10.60 -5.33 -7.22
CA ASP A 117 -10.74 -4.30 -6.19
C ASP A 117 -11.08 -4.96 -4.85
N VAL A 118 -10.18 -4.81 -3.88
CA VAL A 118 -10.25 -5.47 -2.57
C VAL A 118 -10.70 -4.54 -1.44
N SER A 119 -11.11 -3.30 -1.74
CA SER A 119 -11.71 -2.42 -0.75
C SER A 119 -13.01 -3.01 -0.20
N ASP A 120 -13.26 -2.78 1.09
CA ASP A 120 -14.41 -3.35 1.79
C ASP A 120 -15.64 -2.44 1.67
N PRO A 121 -16.72 -2.88 0.97
CA PRO A 121 -17.95 -2.10 0.89
C PRO A 121 -18.65 -1.90 2.24
N SER A 122 -18.43 -2.80 3.21
CA SER A 122 -19.02 -2.75 4.54
C SER A 122 -18.23 -1.92 5.56
N ASN A 123 -17.02 -1.47 5.19
CA ASN A 123 -16.25 -0.56 6.03
C ASN A 123 -16.83 0.86 5.99
N SER A 124 -16.92 1.55 7.12
CA SER A 124 -17.51 2.90 7.22
C SER A 124 -16.84 3.89 6.27
N GLY A 125 -15.52 3.88 6.17
CA GLY A 125 -14.75 4.73 5.24
C GLY A 125 -14.50 4.10 3.88
N GLY A 126 -14.77 2.80 3.67
CA GLY A 126 -14.48 2.07 2.43
C GLY A 126 -12.99 1.85 2.18
N ALA A 127 -12.13 1.99 3.19
CA ALA A 127 -10.70 1.73 3.07
C ALA A 127 -10.39 0.24 3.06
N PHE A 128 -9.30 -0.15 2.37
CA PHE A 128 -8.74 -1.49 2.51
C PHE A 128 -7.92 -1.60 3.81
N ASP A 129 -8.13 -2.68 4.56
CA ASP A 129 -7.30 -3.01 5.72
C ASP A 129 -6.06 -3.81 5.27
N PHE A 130 -4.90 -3.16 5.29
CA PHE A 130 -3.64 -3.78 4.90
C PHE A 130 -3.11 -4.77 5.93
N GLY A 131 -3.58 -4.74 7.19
CA GLY A 131 -3.08 -5.54 8.32
C GLY A 131 -3.21 -7.04 8.12
N GLN A 132 -4.11 -7.46 7.25
CA GLN A 132 -4.45 -8.86 7.03
C GLN A 132 -3.76 -9.48 5.79
N PHE A 133 -2.90 -8.73 5.09
CA PHE A 133 -2.27 -9.21 3.85
C PHE A 133 -0.85 -9.72 4.08
N LEU A 134 -0.62 -11.01 3.78
CA LEU A 134 0.68 -11.69 3.87
C LEU A 134 1.43 -11.61 2.53
N THR A 135 2.77 -11.82 2.55
CA THR A 135 3.63 -11.50 1.39
C THR A 135 4.12 -12.69 0.58
N GLN A 136 3.93 -13.93 1.02
CA GLN A 136 4.59 -15.10 0.44
C GLN A 136 4.17 -15.44 -1.00
N ASP A 137 2.94 -15.12 -1.38
CA ASP A 137 2.42 -15.33 -2.74
C ASP A 137 2.60 -14.12 -3.67
N ILE A 138 3.19 -13.02 -3.19
CA ILE A 138 3.41 -11.81 -3.98
C ILE A 138 4.55 -12.00 -4.99
N GLN A 139 4.29 -11.71 -6.27
CA GLN A 139 5.29 -11.60 -7.33
C GLN A 139 5.88 -10.19 -7.39
N LYS A 140 5.03 -9.17 -7.32
CA LYS A 140 5.42 -7.76 -7.23
C LYS A 140 4.29 -6.90 -6.69
N VAL A 141 4.66 -5.75 -6.12
CA VAL A 141 3.73 -4.68 -5.75
C VAL A 141 4.09 -3.44 -6.55
N GLU A 142 3.13 -2.89 -7.31
CA GLU A 142 3.26 -1.64 -8.03
C GLU A 142 2.49 -0.55 -7.27
N ILE A 143 3.18 0.52 -6.87
CA ILE A 143 2.61 1.62 -6.11
C ILE A 143 2.68 2.88 -6.95
N LEU A 144 1.54 3.31 -7.45
CA LEU A 144 1.36 4.47 -8.31
C LEU A 144 0.79 5.62 -7.47
N ARG A 145 1.47 6.76 -7.44
CA ARG A 145 1.10 7.91 -6.61
C ARG A 145 0.57 9.07 -7.44
N GLY A 146 -0.37 9.82 -6.87
CA GLY A 146 -1.11 10.91 -7.50
C GLY A 146 -2.45 10.48 -8.08
N PRO A 147 -3.31 11.41 -8.57
CA PRO A 147 -4.65 11.11 -9.05
C PRO A 147 -4.66 10.15 -10.23
N GLN A 148 -5.42 9.05 -10.10
CA GLN A 148 -5.53 7.99 -11.09
C GLN A 148 -6.99 7.65 -11.47
N SER A 149 -7.96 8.46 -11.04
CA SER A 149 -9.37 8.18 -11.32
C SER A 149 -9.71 8.21 -12.81
N GLY A 150 -8.89 8.83 -13.65
CA GLY A 150 -9.03 8.78 -15.12
C GLY A 150 -8.94 7.37 -15.72
N LEU A 151 -8.38 6.40 -15.01
CA LEU A 151 -8.36 4.98 -15.38
C LEU A 151 -9.08 4.08 -14.37
N TYR A 152 -8.94 4.38 -13.08
CA TYR A 152 -9.34 3.48 -11.99
C TYR A 152 -10.65 3.87 -11.31
N GLY A 153 -11.24 5.04 -11.66
CA GLY A 153 -12.52 5.50 -11.11
C GLY A 153 -12.41 5.94 -9.64
N SER A 154 -13.45 5.67 -8.87
CA SER A 154 -13.53 6.03 -7.45
C SER A 154 -12.35 5.50 -6.64
N ASP A 155 -11.99 6.21 -5.55
CA ASP A 155 -10.99 5.86 -4.54
C ASP A 155 -9.52 6.04 -4.98
N ALA A 156 -9.26 6.47 -6.22
CA ALA A 156 -7.92 6.67 -6.76
C ALA A 156 -7.46 8.15 -6.74
N ILE A 157 -7.80 8.89 -5.67
CA ILE A 157 -7.38 10.29 -5.44
C ILE A 157 -5.89 10.38 -5.07
N GLY A 158 -5.44 9.55 -4.15
CA GLY A 158 -4.06 9.50 -3.65
C GLY A 158 -3.16 8.63 -4.52
N GLY A 159 -3.71 7.58 -5.11
CA GLY A 159 -2.97 6.63 -5.92
C GLY A 159 -3.62 5.26 -6.06
N VAL A 160 -2.82 4.31 -6.56
CA VAL A 160 -3.20 2.90 -6.71
C VAL A 160 -2.08 2.01 -6.18
N ILE A 161 -2.42 1.03 -5.38
CA ILE A 161 -1.51 -0.06 -4.98
C ILE A 161 -2.02 -1.34 -5.65
N ASN A 162 -1.23 -1.91 -6.54
CA ASN A 162 -1.56 -3.13 -7.26
C ASN A 162 -0.64 -4.26 -6.83
N ILE A 163 -1.21 -5.28 -6.23
CA ILE A 163 -0.53 -6.49 -5.76
C ILE A 163 -0.72 -7.56 -6.83
N ILE A 164 0.37 -8.03 -7.37
CA ILE A 164 0.39 -9.06 -8.41
C ILE A 164 0.95 -10.33 -7.79
N THR A 165 0.14 -11.41 -7.79
CA THR A 165 0.53 -12.69 -7.22
C THR A 165 1.36 -13.53 -8.20
N LYS A 166 2.10 -14.51 -7.66
CA LYS A 166 2.92 -15.43 -8.43
C LYS A 166 2.08 -16.19 -9.45
N SER A 167 2.64 -16.37 -10.65
CA SER A 167 2.08 -17.19 -11.72
C SER A 167 2.99 -18.38 -12.00
N GLY A 168 2.44 -19.43 -12.59
CA GLY A 168 3.20 -20.63 -12.97
C GLY A 168 3.79 -20.51 -14.37
N SER A 169 5.04 -20.95 -14.53
CA SER A 169 5.68 -21.11 -15.84
C SER A 169 6.78 -22.17 -15.77
N GLY A 170 7.01 -22.90 -16.87
CA GLY A 170 8.03 -23.94 -16.95
C GLY A 170 7.75 -25.16 -16.05
N PRO A 171 8.77 -25.97 -15.73
CA PRO A 171 8.61 -27.17 -14.91
C PRO A 171 8.05 -26.86 -13.52
N ALA A 172 7.34 -27.82 -12.93
CA ALA A 172 6.78 -27.68 -11.59
C ALA A 172 7.87 -27.31 -10.56
N GLN A 173 7.63 -26.27 -9.81
CA GLN A 173 8.46 -25.81 -8.69
C GLN A 173 7.66 -25.90 -7.41
N PHE A 174 8.27 -26.48 -6.37
CA PHE A 174 7.70 -26.55 -5.03
C PHE A 174 8.50 -25.65 -4.10
N ASN A 175 7.83 -24.91 -3.26
CA ASN A 175 8.45 -24.12 -2.21
C ASN A 175 7.77 -24.39 -0.88
N ALA A 176 8.56 -24.37 0.21
CA ALA A 176 8.05 -24.40 1.56
C ALA A 176 8.93 -23.55 2.48
N ALA A 177 8.34 -22.97 3.50
CA ALA A 177 9.06 -22.20 4.50
C ALA A 177 8.43 -22.42 5.88
N VAL A 178 9.27 -22.38 6.90
CA VAL A 178 8.88 -22.34 8.32
C VAL A 178 9.74 -21.31 9.02
N GLU A 179 9.12 -20.44 9.83
CA GLU A 179 9.79 -19.43 10.67
C GLU A 179 9.22 -19.48 12.07
N ALA A 180 10.08 -19.30 13.08
CA ALA A 180 9.69 -19.11 14.47
C ALA A 180 10.52 -17.99 15.10
N GLY A 181 10.00 -17.32 16.13
CA GLY A 181 10.72 -16.24 16.78
C GLY A 181 9.97 -15.56 17.91
N SER A 182 10.37 -14.33 18.19
CA SER A 182 9.79 -13.47 19.21
C SER A 182 8.28 -13.28 19.04
N PHE A 183 7.60 -12.90 20.12
CA PHE A 183 6.14 -12.67 20.16
C PHE A 183 5.34 -13.94 19.89
N ASP A 184 5.85 -15.09 20.32
CA ASP A 184 5.27 -16.41 20.03
C ASP A 184 4.93 -16.59 18.53
N THR A 185 5.80 -16.07 17.67
CA THR A 185 5.56 -16.11 16.21
C THR A 185 5.92 -17.47 15.64
N PHE A 186 4.99 -18.02 14.86
CA PHE A 186 5.18 -19.26 14.11
C PHE A 186 4.50 -19.14 12.73
N ASN A 187 5.32 -19.11 11.66
CA ASN A 187 4.84 -18.98 10.30
C ASN A 187 5.20 -20.20 9.49
N GLN A 188 4.30 -20.62 8.62
CA GLN A 188 4.50 -21.74 7.72
C GLN A 188 3.84 -21.45 6.39
N SER A 189 4.52 -21.76 5.30
CA SER A 189 3.98 -21.61 3.97
C SER A 189 4.43 -22.73 3.05
N GLY A 190 3.61 -23.00 2.04
CA GLY A 190 3.92 -23.94 0.98
C GLY A 190 3.24 -23.56 -0.31
N GLY A 191 3.90 -23.83 -1.42
CA GLY A 191 3.34 -23.52 -2.72
C GLY A 191 3.87 -24.43 -3.83
N VAL A 192 3.13 -24.46 -4.90
CA VAL A 192 3.51 -25.12 -6.15
C VAL A 192 3.18 -24.20 -7.31
N SER A 193 4.08 -24.09 -8.28
CA SER A 193 3.84 -23.36 -9.53
C SER A 193 4.52 -24.03 -10.70
N GLY A 194 3.96 -23.87 -11.89
CA GLY A 194 4.52 -24.47 -13.10
C GLY A 194 3.57 -24.37 -14.28
N SER A 195 3.96 -25.02 -15.38
CA SER A 195 3.09 -25.21 -16.55
C SER A 195 3.27 -26.61 -17.11
N ASP A 196 2.18 -27.16 -17.66
CA ASP A 196 2.17 -28.42 -18.39
C ASP A 196 1.34 -28.26 -19.68
N GLY A 197 2.03 -28.21 -20.81
CA GLY A 197 1.42 -27.87 -22.09
C GLY A 197 0.75 -26.50 -22.06
N GLN A 198 -0.57 -26.47 -22.26
CA GLN A 198 -1.40 -25.25 -22.28
C GLN A 198 -1.86 -24.80 -20.88
N PHE A 199 -1.56 -25.55 -19.84
CA PHE A 199 -2.04 -25.29 -18.50
C PHE A 199 -0.95 -24.65 -17.63
N HIS A 200 -1.24 -23.49 -17.03
CA HIS A 200 -0.40 -22.75 -16.11
C HIS A 200 -1.04 -22.74 -14.72
N TYR A 201 -0.25 -22.94 -13.69
CA TYR A 201 -0.78 -23.00 -12.33
C TYR A 201 0.17 -22.45 -11.30
N ALA A 202 -0.36 -21.76 -10.30
CA ALA A 202 0.29 -21.46 -9.05
C ALA A 202 -0.73 -21.62 -7.93
N ALA A 203 -0.34 -22.27 -6.84
CA ALA A 203 -1.14 -22.41 -5.63
C ALA A 203 -0.25 -22.22 -4.41
N ASN A 204 -0.73 -21.48 -3.42
CA ASN A 204 0.00 -21.19 -2.19
C ASN A 204 -0.94 -21.34 -1.00
N LEU A 205 -0.39 -21.81 0.12
CA LEU A 205 -1.01 -21.85 1.42
C LEU A 205 -0.05 -21.26 2.42
N GLU A 206 -0.53 -20.34 3.25
CA GLU A 206 0.27 -19.66 4.27
C GLU A 206 -0.53 -19.57 5.56
N HIS A 207 0.13 -19.87 6.67
CA HIS A 207 -0.38 -19.68 8.01
C HIS A 207 0.61 -18.83 8.81
N PHE A 208 0.13 -17.73 9.37
CA PHE A 208 0.88 -16.80 10.20
C PHE A 208 0.25 -16.77 11.59
N HIS A 209 1.04 -17.01 12.61
CA HIS A 209 0.67 -16.91 14.02
C HIS A 209 1.57 -15.93 14.76
N SER A 210 1.00 -15.10 15.65
CA SER A 210 1.69 -14.25 16.62
C SER A 210 0.86 -14.18 17.90
N GLY A 211 1.42 -14.61 19.03
CA GLY A 211 0.65 -14.86 20.26
C GLY A 211 0.90 -13.90 21.42
N GLU A 212 1.98 -13.11 21.39
CA GLU A 212 2.40 -12.30 22.54
C GLU A 212 2.87 -10.91 22.12
N THR A 213 1.98 -10.12 21.49
CA THR A 213 2.31 -8.74 21.07
C THR A 213 1.77 -7.73 22.06
N PRO A 214 2.64 -7.05 22.85
CA PRO A 214 2.22 -6.02 23.78
C PRO A 214 1.83 -4.73 23.04
N VAL A 215 0.58 -4.29 23.18
CA VAL A 215 0.03 -3.13 22.46
C VAL A 215 -0.28 -1.95 23.38
N THR A 216 -0.71 -2.20 24.61
CA THR A 216 -1.08 -1.12 25.53
C THR A 216 0.14 -0.60 26.31
N PRO A 217 0.42 0.72 26.28
CA PRO A 217 1.42 1.35 27.15
C PRO A 217 1.10 1.13 28.64
N LEU A 218 2.13 0.88 29.46
CA LEU A 218 1.92 0.60 30.89
C LEU A 218 1.36 1.79 31.68
N ASP A 219 1.60 2.99 31.23
CA ASP A 219 1.07 4.23 31.81
C ASP A 219 -0.42 4.47 31.52
N LEU A 220 -0.98 3.75 30.56
CA LEU A 220 -2.41 3.76 30.25
C LEU A 220 -3.19 2.65 30.97
N LEU A 221 -2.52 1.75 31.70
CA LEU A 221 -3.20 0.71 32.49
C LEU A 221 -3.73 1.26 33.81
N ALA A 222 -4.93 0.84 34.20
CA ALA A 222 -5.45 1.13 35.52
C ALA A 222 -4.56 0.55 36.64
N PRO A 223 -4.44 1.18 37.82
CA PRO A 223 -3.62 0.70 38.91
C PRO A 223 -4.00 -0.72 39.33
N GLY A 224 -3.04 -1.66 39.25
CA GLY A 224 -3.25 -3.06 39.60
C GLY A 224 -3.62 -3.98 38.44
N GLU A 225 -3.96 -3.43 37.26
CA GLU A 225 -4.26 -4.20 36.08
C GLU A 225 -2.98 -4.71 35.41
N ARG A 226 -3.12 -5.83 34.68
CA ARG A 226 -2.05 -6.44 33.88
C ARG A 226 -2.33 -6.18 32.41
N ARG A 227 -1.26 -5.87 31.67
CA ARG A 227 -1.34 -5.78 30.22
C ARG A 227 -1.76 -7.12 29.63
N ILE A 228 -2.71 -7.09 28.71
CA ILE A 228 -3.10 -8.19 27.85
C ILE A 228 -2.31 -8.05 26.55
N ASP A 229 -1.73 -9.14 26.05
CA ASP A 229 -1.04 -9.16 24.78
C ASP A 229 -2.01 -9.54 23.66
N ASP A 230 -1.82 -8.94 22.49
CA ASP A 230 -2.63 -9.24 21.30
C ASP A 230 -2.17 -10.56 20.67
N HIS A 231 -3.13 -11.30 20.10
CA HIS A 231 -2.90 -12.56 19.39
C HIS A 231 -3.49 -12.48 17.99
N TYR A 232 -2.75 -12.96 17.01
CA TYR A 232 -3.18 -12.96 15.63
C TYR A 232 -2.91 -14.28 14.94
N ASP A 233 -3.95 -14.82 14.29
CA ASP A 233 -3.87 -15.97 13.39
C ASP A 233 -4.41 -15.58 12.01
N ASN A 234 -3.70 -15.99 10.96
CA ASN A 234 -4.09 -15.77 9.57
C ASN A 234 -3.82 -17.01 8.75
N LEU A 235 -4.86 -17.57 8.15
CA LEU A 235 -4.77 -18.63 7.16
C LEU A 235 -5.14 -18.06 5.80
N THR A 236 -4.17 -18.02 4.87
CA THR A 236 -4.38 -17.57 3.50
C THR A 236 -4.11 -18.67 2.50
N ALA A 237 -5.05 -18.90 1.60
CA ALA A 237 -4.90 -19.78 0.43
C ALA A 237 -5.10 -18.96 -0.84
N SER A 238 -4.21 -19.11 -1.82
CA SER A 238 -4.31 -18.44 -3.12
C SER A 238 -4.04 -19.40 -4.28
N THR A 239 -4.71 -19.16 -5.40
CA THR A 239 -4.55 -19.92 -6.62
C THR A 239 -4.64 -19.00 -7.82
N LYS A 240 -3.77 -19.24 -8.82
CA LYS A 240 -3.79 -18.58 -10.12
C LYS A 240 -3.60 -19.64 -11.21
N LEU A 241 -4.61 -19.78 -12.06
CA LEU A 241 -4.67 -20.75 -13.13
C LEU A 241 -4.75 -20.03 -14.47
N GLY A 242 -4.10 -20.58 -15.48
CA GLY A 242 -4.16 -20.13 -16.86
C GLY A 242 -4.34 -21.33 -17.80
N PHE A 243 -5.07 -21.13 -18.88
CA PHE A 243 -5.25 -22.15 -19.92
C PHE A 243 -5.21 -21.51 -21.31
N ASP A 244 -4.17 -21.83 -22.08
CA ASP A 244 -4.00 -21.36 -23.46
C ASP A 244 -4.87 -22.22 -24.37
N VAL A 245 -6.09 -21.76 -24.69
CA VAL A 245 -7.02 -22.47 -25.56
C VAL A 245 -6.47 -22.57 -26.98
N THR A 246 -5.88 -21.45 -27.44
CA THR A 246 -5.14 -21.34 -28.71
C THR A 246 -3.96 -20.38 -28.51
N GLU A 247 -3.10 -20.18 -29.51
CA GLU A 247 -2.04 -19.18 -29.48
C GLU A 247 -2.53 -17.72 -29.27
N ASN A 248 -3.80 -17.46 -29.58
CA ASN A 248 -4.41 -16.14 -29.53
C ASN A 248 -5.55 -16.01 -28.51
N PHE A 249 -5.87 -17.08 -27.78
CA PHE A 249 -6.98 -17.08 -26.83
C PHE A 249 -6.62 -17.85 -25.58
N ASP A 250 -6.66 -17.20 -24.44
CA ASP A 250 -6.41 -17.79 -23.13
C ASP A 250 -7.51 -17.46 -22.11
N LEU A 251 -7.61 -18.31 -21.12
CA LEU A 251 -8.51 -18.17 -19.97
C LEU A 251 -7.68 -18.11 -18.69
N GLY A 252 -8.06 -17.24 -17.79
CA GLY A 252 -7.44 -17.07 -16.48
C GLY A 252 -8.44 -17.21 -15.34
N LEU A 253 -7.97 -17.71 -14.20
CA LEU A 253 -8.71 -17.73 -12.94
C LEU A 253 -7.77 -17.39 -11.79
N VAL A 254 -8.16 -16.42 -10.99
CA VAL A 254 -7.52 -16.08 -9.70
C VAL A 254 -8.54 -16.32 -8.59
N ALA A 255 -8.11 -16.96 -7.51
CA ALA A 255 -8.89 -17.09 -6.29
C ALA A 255 -7.98 -16.91 -5.06
N ARG A 256 -8.45 -16.16 -4.07
CA ARG A 256 -7.81 -15.97 -2.78
C ARG A 256 -8.85 -16.06 -1.67
N TYR A 257 -8.50 -16.79 -0.64
CA TYR A 257 -9.25 -16.96 0.59
C TYR A 257 -8.36 -16.58 1.76
N THR A 258 -8.85 -15.76 2.67
CA THR A 258 -8.13 -15.37 3.89
C THR A 258 -9.09 -15.45 5.07
N ASP A 259 -8.70 -16.18 6.11
CA ASP A 259 -9.41 -16.32 7.38
C ASP A 259 -8.51 -15.84 8.51
N THR A 260 -8.97 -14.84 9.25
CA THR A 260 -8.17 -14.20 10.29
C THR A 260 -8.90 -14.13 11.63
N HIS A 261 -8.14 -14.34 12.69
CA HIS A 261 -8.60 -14.21 14.06
C HIS A 261 -7.66 -13.30 14.83
N LEU A 262 -8.12 -12.11 15.18
CA LEU A 262 -7.38 -11.14 15.99
C LEU A 262 -8.04 -11.07 17.36
N ARG A 263 -7.26 -11.29 18.41
CA ARG A 263 -7.63 -10.95 19.80
C ARG A 263 -6.83 -9.72 20.19
N LEU A 264 -7.51 -8.70 20.63
CA LEU A 264 -6.93 -7.40 20.93
C LEU A 264 -7.41 -6.88 22.29
N THR A 265 -6.63 -5.99 22.87
CA THR A 265 -7.02 -5.27 24.08
C THR A 265 -8.18 -4.33 23.74
N GLY A 266 -9.34 -4.52 24.39
CA GLY A 266 -10.52 -3.68 24.21
C GLY A 266 -10.38 -2.30 24.87
N GLU A 267 -11.36 -1.44 24.62
CA GLU A 267 -11.57 -0.19 25.35
C GLU A 267 -12.59 -0.44 26.48
N ASN A 268 -12.43 0.25 27.61
CA ASN A 268 -13.40 0.18 28.70
C ASN A 268 -14.56 1.16 28.41
N GLU A 269 -15.69 0.63 27.99
CA GLU A 269 -16.87 1.43 27.61
C GLU A 269 -17.64 1.98 28.83
N ASP A 270 -17.46 1.42 30.03
CA ASP A 270 -18.16 1.87 31.26
C ASP A 270 -17.65 3.22 31.79
N ASN A 271 -16.45 3.66 31.36
CA ASN A 271 -15.81 4.89 31.81
C ASN A 271 -15.50 5.82 30.61
N PHE A 272 -16.52 6.24 29.86
CA PHE A 272 -16.29 7.22 28.78
C PHE A 272 -16.28 8.66 29.34
N PRO A 273 -15.29 9.50 29.00
CA PRO A 273 -14.12 9.14 28.18
C PRO A 273 -13.26 8.10 28.90
N ALA A 274 -12.94 7.01 28.19
CA ALA A 274 -12.19 5.89 28.73
C ALA A 274 -10.76 6.32 29.03
N ASP A 275 -10.46 6.61 30.29
CA ASP A 275 -9.11 6.97 30.71
C ASP A 275 -8.12 5.81 30.55
N PHE A 276 -8.62 4.57 30.48
CA PHE A 276 -7.79 3.37 30.44
C PHE A 276 -8.36 2.33 29.48
N PRO A 277 -7.50 1.66 28.71
CA PRO A 277 -7.87 0.46 27.96
C PRO A 277 -8.41 -0.61 28.89
N ASP A 278 -9.37 -1.38 28.40
CA ASP A 278 -9.93 -2.47 29.17
C ASP A 278 -8.90 -3.56 29.47
N SER A 279 -9.02 -4.19 30.63
CA SER A 279 -8.35 -5.46 30.94
C SER A 279 -9.03 -6.66 30.25
N ALA A 280 -10.18 -6.46 29.60
CA ALA A 280 -10.87 -7.48 28.83
C ALA A 280 -10.30 -7.60 27.40
N GLN A 281 -10.38 -8.80 26.86
CA GLN A 281 -9.95 -9.09 25.50
C GLN A 281 -11.13 -9.07 24.54
N SER A 282 -11.08 -8.19 23.56
CA SER A 282 -11.97 -8.19 22.41
C SER A 282 -11.43 -9.09 21.29
N ALA A 283 -12.25 -9.41 20.30
CA ALA A 283 -11.83 -10.18 19.14
C ALA A 283 -12.45 -9.63 17.86
N ASN A 284 -11.68 -9.64 16.78
CA ASN A 284 -12.16 -9.41 15.42
C ASN A 284 -11.83 -10.64 14.58
N ASN A 285 -12.84 -11.23 13.95
CA ASN A 285 -12.69 -12.35 13.03
C ASN A 285 -13.08 -11.88 11.63
N THR A 286 -12.19 -12.04 10.64
CA THR A 286 -12.48 -11.59 9.28
C THR A 286 -12.25 -12.71 8.27
N LEU A 287 -13.25 -12.92 7.43
CA LEU A 287 -13.21 -13.83 6.28
C LEU A 287 -13.27 -13.04 4.99
N GLN A 288 -12.25 -13.22 4.12
CA GLN A 288 -12.16 -12.56 2.82
C GLN A 288 -12.10 -13.58 1.70
N THR A 289 -12.85 -13.33 0.64
CA THR A 289 -12.82 -14.14 -0.58
C THR A 289 -12.73 -13.23 -1.80
N TYR A 290 -11.74 -13.46 -2.64
CA TYR A 290 -11.52 -12.75 -3.89
C TYR A 290 -11.41 -13.73 -5.04
N THR A 291 -12.16 -13.51 -6.11
CA THR A 291 -12.13 -14.38 -7.30
C THR A 291 -12.26 -13.53 -8.56
N ARG A 292 -11.48 -13.84 -9.59
CA ARG A 292 -11.58 -13.24 -10.92
C ARG A 292 -11.36 -14.26 -12.00
N ALA A 293 -12.30 -14.34 -12.94
CA ALA A 293 -12.14 -15.06 -14.20
C ALA A 293 -11.86 -14.05 -15.31
N THR A 294 -10.96 -14.41 -16.23
CA THR A 294 -10.62 -13.60 -17.40
C THR A 294 -10.63 -14.43 -18.67
N ALA A 295 -11.02 -13.82 -19.78
CA ALA A 295 -10.83 -14.33 -21.12
C ALA A 295 -10.07 -13.28 -21.92
N HIS A 296 -8.94 -13.66 -22.49
CA HIS A 296 -8.05 -12.77 -23.23
C HIS A 296 -7.93 -13.26 -24.68
N LEU A 297 -8.09 -12.34 -25.63
CA LEU A 297 -8.09 -12.61 -27.05
C LEU A 297 -7.19 -11.64 -27.81
N LEU A 298 -6.28 -12.18 -28.63
CA LEU A 298 -5.50 -11.43 -29.61
C LEU A 298 -6.15 -11.55 -31.00
N SER A 299 -6.45 -10.41 -31.62
CA SER A 299 -7.05 -10.33 -32.94
C SER A 299 -6.20 -9.48 -33.88
N PHE A 300 -6.37 -9.64 -35.19
CA PHE A 300 -5.71 -8.86 -36.23
C PHE A 300 -4.17 -8.85 -36.08
N ASP A 301 -3.56 -10.02 -35.96
CA ASP A 301 -2.11 -10.19 -35.72
C ASP A 301 -1.59 -9.41 -34.50
N GLY A 302 -2.38 -9.37 -33.43
CA GLY A 302 -2.06 -8.66 -32.19
C GLY A 302 -2.21 -7.14 -32.26
N ALA A 303 -2.89 -6.61 -33.28
CA ALA A 303 -3.24 -5.18 -33.34
C ALA A 303 -4.39 -4.82 -32.40
N LEU A 304 -5.24 -5.78 -32.04
CA LEU A 304 -6.29 -5.66 -31.04
C LEU A 304 -6.13 -6.77 -30.01
N GLU A 305 -5.97 -6.41 -28.77
CA GLU A 305 -5.93 -7.28 -27.61
C GLU A 305 -7.15 -6.97 -26.73
N GLU A 306 -7.97 -7.98 -26.46
CA GLU A 306 -9.21 -7.83 -25.70
C GLU A 306 -9.18 -8.68 -24.45
N THR A 307 -9.64 -8.11 -23.34
CA THR A 307 -9.80 -8.82 -22.06
C THR A 307 -11.21 -8.65 -21.56
N LEU A 308 -11.92 -9.75 -21.31
CA LEU A 308 -13.17 -9.77 -20.56
C LEU A 308 -12.86 -10.28 -19.15
N GLY A 309 -13.40 -9.61 -18.14
CA GLY A 309 -13.24 -9.96 -16.74
C GLY A 309 -14.56 -10.07 -16.00
N ALA A 310 -14.62 -11.02 -15.07
CA ALA A 310 -15.68 -11.13 -14.07
C ALA A 310 -15.03 -11.34 -12.71
N ALA A 311 -15.27 -10.43 -11.77
CA ALA A 311 -14.68 -10.47 -10.44
C ALA A 311 -15.78 -10.48 -9.36
N TYR A 312 -15.48 -11.21 -8.29
CA TYR A 312 -16.27 -11.24 -7.05
C TYR A 312 -15.34 -11.03 -5.87
N SER A 313 -15.71 -10.14 -4.97
CA SER A 313 -15.08 -9.99 -3.67
C SER A 313 -16.11 -9.98 -2.56
N SER A 314 -15.82 -10.63 -1.45
CA SER A 314 -16.64 -10.58 -0.23
C SER A 314 -15.78 -10.50 1.00
N ILE A 315 -16.22 -9.67 1.96
CA ILE A 315 -15.58 -9.50 3.25
C ILE A 315 -16.67 -9.62 4.32
N ARG A 316 -16.42 -10.52 5.26
CA ARG A 316 -17.26 -10.68 6.43
C ARG A 316 -16.40 -10.48 7.66
N SER A 317 -16.76 -9.54 8.51
CA SER A 317 -16.13 -9.33 9.81
C SER A 317 -17.13 -9.54 10.94
N SER A 318 -16.62 -9.97 12.09
CA SER A 318 -17.37 -10.16 13.32
C SER A 318 -16.55 -9.63 14.47
N ASP A 319 -17.07 -8.61 15.14
CA ASP A 319 -16.47 -8.00 16.32
C ASP A 319 -17.14 -8.53 17.59
N PHE A 320 -16.31 -8.90 18.55
CA PHE A 320 -16.73 -9.39 19.86
C PHE A 320 -16.09 -8.51 20.93
N SER A 321 -16.89 -7.95 21.80
CA SER A 321 -16.47 -7.30 23.03
C SER A 321 -17.17 -7.97 24.21
N PRO A 322 -16.52 -8.11 25.38
CA PRO A 322 -17.19 -8.61 26.58
C PRO A 322 -18.36 -7.72 27.04
N GLU A 323 -18.30 -6.45 26.69
CA GLU A 323 -19.21 -5.41 27.21
C GLU A 323 -20.23 -4.96 26.16
N ALA A 324 -20.07 -5.32 24.89
CA ALA A 324 -20.97 -4.93 23.81
C ALA A 324 -21.56 -6.15 23.07
N PRO A 325 -22.77 -6.04 22.49
CA PRO A 325 -23.31 -7.07 21.61
C PRO A 325 -22.36 -7.33 20.43
N ARG A 326 -22.29 -8.59 19.98
CA ARG A 326 -21.58 -8.94 18.75
C ARG A 326 -22.04 -8.07 17.60
N SER A 327 -21.08 -7.49 16.88
CA SER A 327 -21.31 -6.75 15.64
C SER A 327 -20.82 -7.57 14.45
N ASP A 328 -21.66 -7.71 13.43
CA ASP A 328 -21.31 -8.38 12.18
C ASP A 328 -21.40 -7.38 11.03
N ALA A 329 -20.40 -7.39 10.14
CA ALA A 329 -20.43 -6.66 8.90
C ALA A 329 -20.20 -7.60 7.72
N PHE A 330 -20.97 -7.42 6.64
CA PHE A 330 -20.83 -8.22 5.43
C PHE A 330 -21.02 -7.36 4.19
N GLY A 331 -19.97 -7.25 3.40
CA GLY A 331 -19.92 -6.54 2.14
C GLY A 331 -19.53 -7.45 0.99
N GLU A 332 -20.16 -7.22 -0.17
CA GLU A 332 -19.90 -7.94 -1.41
C GLU A 332 -19.76 -6.96 -2.57
N ARG A 333 -18.92 -7.34 -3.53
CA ARG A 333 -18.75 -6.63 -4.81
C ARG A 333 -18.73 -7.61 -5.96
N VAL A 334 -19.53 -7.32 -6.96
CA VAL A 334 -19.50 -8.01 -8.27
C VAL A 334 -19.09 -6.99 -9.32
N LYS A 335 -18.12 -7.35 -10.16
CA LYS A 335 -17.65 -6.48 -11.25
C LYS A 335 -17.52 -7.29 -12.54
N PHE A 336 -18.05 -6.73 -13.63
CA PHE A 336 -17.79 -7.16 -15.00
C PHE A 336 -17.04 -6.06 -15.71
N ASP A 337 -16.02 -6.41 -16.46
CA ASP A 337 -15.22 -5.45 -17.21
C ASP A 337 -14.81 -5.99 -18.58
N TRP A 338 -14.68 -5.07 -19.51
CA TRP A 338 -14.07 -5.27 -20.81
C TRP A 338 -12.99 -4.21 -21.02
N GLN A 339 -11.84 -4.63 -21.53
CA GLN A 339 -10.76 -3.76 -21.97
C GLN A 339 -10.30 -4.19 -23.36
N GLY A 340 -10.19 -3.22 -24.27
CA GLY A 340 -9.61 -3.40 -25.59
C GLY A 340 -8.38 -2.51 -25.76
N ASN A 341 -7.24 -3.11 -26.12
CA ASN A 341 -5.98 -2.43 -26.38
C ASN A 341 -5.76 -2.44 -27.90
N VAL A 342 -5.79 -1.27 -28.53
CA VAL A 342 -5.63 -1.10 -29.96
C VAL A 342 -4.27 -0.49 -30.27
N ARG A 343 -3.44 -1.18 -31.03
CA ARG A 343 -2.18 -0.64 -31.57
C ARG A 343 -2.49 0.19 -32.82
N LEU A 344 -2.51 1.51 -32.68
CA LEU A 344 -2.80 2.43 -33.78
C LEU A 344 -1.55 2.62 -34.69
N ALA A 345 -0.37 2.69 -34.08
CA ALA A 345 0.92 2.79 -34.74
C ALA A 345 1.99 2.08 -33.90
N ALA A 346 3.25 2.13 -34.33
CA ALA A 346 4.35 1.52 -33.57
C ALA A 346 4.47 2.06 -32.14
N ASP A 347 4.31 3.39 -32.00
CA ASP A 347 4.44 4.11 -30.73
C ASP A 347 3.13 4.71 -30.24
N GLU A 348 1.98 4.28 -30.80
CA GLU A 348 0.67 4.77 -30.41
C GLU A 348 -0.27 3.60 -30.05
N LYS A 349 -0.81 3.64 -28.84
CA LYS A 349 -1.75 2.65 -28.32
C LYS A 349 -2.96 3.35 -27.74
N LEU A 350 -4.14 2.82 -28.06
CA LEU A 350 -5.40 3.25 -27.49
C LEU A 350 -5.98 2.14 -26.62
N VAL A 351 -6.17 2.44 -25.35
CA VAL A 351 -6.88 1.57 -24.40
C VAL A 351 -8.30 2.07 -24.27
N LEU A 352 -9.27 1.18 -24.46
CA LEU A 352 -10.70 1.44 -24.25
C LEU A 352 -11.21 0.48 -23.18
N GLY A 353 -12.18 0.89 -22.38
CA GLY A 353 -12.79 -0.02 -21.44
C GLY A 353 -14.18 0.38 -21.01
N ALA A 354 -14.93 -0.64 -20.59
CA ALA A 354 -16.23 -0.51 -19.97
C ALA A 354 -16.29 -1.40 -18.72
N GLU A 355 -16.93 -0.90 -17.68
CA GLU A 355 -17.03 -1.60 -16.39
C GLU A 355 -18.45 -1.45 -15.84
N HIS A 356 -18.96 -2.54 -15.26
CA HIS A 356 -20.19 -2.59 -14.46
C HIS A 356 -19.85 -3.14 -13.10
N GLN A 357 -20.10 -2.38 -12.03
CA GLN A 357 -19.82 -2.76 -10.66
C GLN A 357 -21.06 -2.58 -9.80
N ARG A 358 -21.33 -3.60 -8.96
CA ARG A 358 -22.36 -3.54 -7.92
C ARG A 358 -21.70 -3.84 -6.57
N ASP A 359 -21.88 -2.93 -5.64
CA ASP A 359 -21.52 -3.08 -4.24
C ASP A 359 -22.78 -3.30 -3.41
N GLU A 360 -22.73 -4.22 -2.45
CA GLU A 360 -23.84 -4.57 -1.58
C GLU A 360 -23.35 -4.78 -0.14
N ILE A 361 -24.11 -4.28 0.82
CA ILE A 361 -23.96 -4.56 2.25
C ILE A 361 -25.24 -5.27 2.68
N THR A 362 -25.09 -6.37 3.43
CA THR A 362 -26.22 -7.12 3.99
C THR A 362 -26.23 -7.15 5.53
N ALA A 363 -25.15 -6.70 6.16
CA ALA A 363 -25.02 -6.46 7.59
C ALA A 363 -23.99 -5.34 7.83
N PRO A 364 -24.20 -4.43 8.80
CA PRO A 364 -25.36 -4.31 9.71
C PRO A 364 -26.62 -3.74 9.05
N ILE A 365 -26.51 -3.19 7.85
CA ILE A 365 -27.61 -2.64 7.05
C ILE A 365 -27.78 -3.44 5.76
N SER A 366 -28.91 -3.27 5.07
CA SER A 366 -29.10 -3.80 3.71
C SER A 366 -29.18 -2.65 2.73
N ALA A 367 -28.13 -2.47 1.93
CA ALA A 367 -28.02 -1.43 0.93
C ALA A 367 -27.15 -1.84 -0.25
N SER A 368 -27.39 -1.30 -1.42
CA SER A 368 -26.55 -1.52 -2.61
C SER A 368 -26.42 -0.28 -3.46
N THR A 369 -25.36 -0.22 -4.26
CA THR A 369 -25.12 0.80 -5.28
C THR A 369 -24.52 0.18 -6.52
N THR A 370 -24.78 0.79 -7.67
CA THR A 370 -24.24 0.36 -8.97
C THR A 370 -23.50 1.51 -9.64
N ILE A 371 -22.36 1.20 -10.25
CA ILE A 371 -21.56 2.13 -11.05
C ILE A 371 -21.34 1.52 -12.43
N ASP A 372 -21.75 2.22 -13.48
CA ASP A 372 -21.42 1.93 -14.86
C ASP A 372 -20.38 2.90 -15.36
N SER A 373 -19.34 2.41 -16.02
CA SER A 373 -18.19 3.23 -16.38
C SER A 373 -17.70 2.96 -17.79
N GLY A 374 -17.21 4.02 -18.44
CA GLY A 374 -16.47 3.92 -19.70
C GLY A 374 -15.21 4.78 -19.64
N TYR A 375 -14.09 4.27 -20.18
CA TYR A 375 -12.85 5.02 -20.21
C TYR A 375 -12.08 4.83 -21.51
N ALA A 376 -11.24 5.81 -21.81
CA ALA A 376 -10.28 5.76 -22.90
C ALA A 376 -8.95 6.34 -22.46
N GLU A 377 -7.84 5.71 -22.88
CA GLU A 377 -6.49 6.22 -22.70
C GLU A 377 -5.72 6.11 -24.01
N LEU A 378 -5.10 7.22 -24.43
CA LEU A 378 -4.16 7.27 -25.54
C LEU A 378 -2.74 7.37 -24.96
N GLN A 379 -1.87 6.47 -25.39
CA GLN A 379 -0.45 6.49 -25.14
C GLN A 379 0.26 6.79 -26.44
N SER A 380 1.11 7.81 -26.44
CA SER A 380 1.85 8.24 -27.63
C SER A 380 3.34 8.37 -27.35
N GLY A 381 4.16 7.93 -28.30
CA GLY A 381 5.59 8.10 -28.30
C GLY A 381 6.06 8.94 -29.52
N PHE A 382 6.92 9.91 -29.29
CA PHE A 382 7.46 10.78 -30.33
C PHE A 382 8.99 10.75 -30.33
N GLY A 383 9.56 10.09 -31.33
CA GLY A 383 11.00 10.02 -31.55
C GLY A 383 11.78 9.40 -30.39
N ASP A 384 11.23 8.40 -29.73
CA ASP A 384 11.81 7.70 -28.56
C ASP A 384 12.26 8.61 -27.40
N ARG A 385 11.71 9.82 -27.30
CA ARG A 385 12.10 10.83 -26.32
C ARG A 385 10.93 11.42 -25.56
N LEU A 386 9.85 11.72 -26.23
CA LEU A 386 8.63 12.24 -25.61
C LEU A 386 7.58 11.14 -25.59
N PHE A 387 7.10 10.84 -24.41
CA PHE A 387 6.02 9.90 -24.18
C PHE A 387 4.93 10.65 -23.44
N ASP A 388 3.68 10.44 -23.82
CA ASP A 388 2.55 11.01 -23.10
C ASP A 388 1.41 10.01 -22.96
N THR A 389 0.64 10.24 -21.91
CA THR A 389 -0.55 9.48 -21.61
C THR A 389 -1.68 10.46 -21.35
N VAL A 390 -2.79 10.32 -22.10
CA VAL A 390 -4.01 11.09 -21.92
C VAL A 390 -5.15 10.12 -21.63
N SER A 391 -5.81 10.25 -20.50
CA SER A 391 -6.96 9.42 -20.16
C SER A 391 -8.18 10.26 -19.80
N VAL A 392 -9.36 9.71 -20.11
CA VAL A 392 -10.67 10.24 -19.73
C VAL A 392 -11.57 9.07 -19.33
N ARG A 393 -12.35 9.29 -18.27
CA ARG A 393 -13.31 8.32 -17.77
C ARG A 393 -14.62 9.02 -17.39
N TYR A 394 -15.71 8.35 -17.65
CA TYR A 394 -17.04 8.69 -17.18
C TYR A 394 -17.57 7.55 -16.31
N ASP A 395 -18.04 7.89 -15.12
CA ASP A 395 -18.69 7.00 -14.18
C ASP A 395 -20.11 7.48 -13.94
N GLU A 396 -21.11 6.62 -14.12
CA GLU A 396 -22.51 6.85 -13.79
C GLU A 396 -22.88 6.00 -12.59
N ASN A 397 -23.22 6.65 -11.49
CA ASN A 397 -23.62 5.98 -10.25
C ASN A 397 -25.12 6.20 -10.00
N ASP A 398 -25.83 5.16 -9.58
CA ASP A 398 -27.27 5.18 -9.32
C ASP A 398 -27.69 6.09 -8.15
N ARG A 399 -26.74 6.59 -7.34
CA ARG A 399 -26.99 7.46 -6.17
C ARG A 399 -26.67 8.93 -6.42
N PHE A 400 -25.50 9.21 -6.96
CA PHE A 400 -25.03 10.61 -7.13
C PHE A 400 -24.87 11.05 -8.60
N GLY A 401 -25.23 10.19 -9.58
CA GLY A 401 -25.16 10.52 -11.02
C GLY A 401 -23.74 10.49 -11.58
N GLY A 402 -23.55 11.23 -12.68
CA GLY A 402 -22.34 11.18 -13.50
C GLY A 402 -21.14 11.94 -12.94
N LYS A 403 -19.94 11.35 -13.09
CA LYS A 403 -18.64 11.98 -12.83
C LYS A 403 -17.72 11.79 -14.02
N VAL A 404 -17.05 12.87 -14.45
CA VAL A 404 -15.98 12.83 -15.45
C VAL A 404 -14.64 13.04 -14.76
N THR A 405 -13.68 12.17 -15.03
CA THR A 405 -12.30 12.32 -14.60
C THR A 405 -11.36 12.23 -15.78
N TYR A 406 -10.23 12.92 -15.68
CA TYR A 406 -9.22 12.93 -16.75
C TYR A 406 -7.82 13.02 -16.17
N ARG A 407 -6.83 12.64 -16.98
CA ARG A 407 -5.43 12.75 -16.66
C ARG A 407 -4.60 13.02 -17.91
N PHE A 408 -3.54 13.82 -17.75
CA PHE A 408 -2.47 14.04 -18.73
C PHE A 408 -1.12 13.88 -18.06
N ALA A 409 -0.21 13.11 -18.68
CA ALA A 409 1.05 12.76 -18.06
C ALA A 409 2.18 12.60 -19.09
N PRO A 410 2.93 13.67 -19.40
CA PRO A 410 4.08 13.63 -20.28
C PRO A 410 5.38 13.24 -19.57
N ALA A 411 6.24 12.46 -20.25
CA ALA A 411 7.62 12.18 -19.88
C ALA A 411 8.56 12.52 -21.05
N TYR A 412 9.67 13.19 -20.77
CA TYR A 412 10.68 13.55 -21.76
C TYR A 412 12.06 13.01 -21.40
N LEU A 413 12.65 12.20 -22.28
CA LEU A 413 13.97 11.59 -22.10
C LEU A 413 15.04 12.41 -22.84
N ILE A 414 15.97 12.96 -22.08
CA ILE A 414 17.21 13.56 -22.60
C ILE A 414 18.26 12.45 -22.60
N LYS A 415 18.28 11.64 -23.67
CA LYS A 415 19.12 10.43 -23.78
C LYS A 415 20.60 10.74 -23.63
N GLU A 416 21.06 11.91 -24.07
CA GLU A 416 22.44 12.33 -24.01
C GLU A 416 22.96 12.48 -22.58
N THR A 417 22.11 12.77 -21.65
CA THR A 417 22.46 12.96 -20.24
C THR A 417 21.90 11.88 -19.31
N GLY A 418 21.04 10.98 -19.82
CA GLY A 418 20.31 10.01 -19.00
C GLY A 418 19.30 10.66 -18.07
N THR A 419 18.71 11.80 -18.49
CA THR A 419 17.74 12.56 -17.69
C THR A 419 16.32 12.30 -18.19
N LYS A 420 15.39 11.98 -17.29
CA LYS A 420 13.96 11.92 -17.53
C LYS A 420 13.28 13.09 -16.81
N LEU A 421 12.59 13.93 -17.55
CA LEU A 421 11.68 14.94 -17.02
C LEU A 421 10.26 14.39 -17.07
N LYS A 422 9.48 14.59 -16.02
CA LYS A 422 8.12 14.08 -15.93
C LYS A 422 7.18 15.09 -15.28
N ALA A 423 5.94 15.07 -15.72
CA ALA A 423 4.87 15.85 -15.10
C ALA A 423 3.55 15.09 -15.21
N SER A 424 2.61 15.35 -14.33
CA SER A 424 1.25 14.89 -14.49
C SER A 424 0.24 15.89 -13.92
N VAL A 425 -0.96 15.88 -14.45
CA VAL A 425 -2.13 16.55 -13.90
C VAL A 425 -3.33 15.65 -14.07
N GLY A 426 -4.17 15.54 -13.05
CA GLY A 426 -5.36 14.71 -13.11
C GLY A 426 -6.40 15.10 -12.08
N THR A 427 -7.61 14.60 -12.30
CA THR A 427 -8.71 14.71 -11.37
C THR A 427 -8.98 13.37 -10.71
N GLY A 428 -9.53 13.41 -9.50
CA GLY A 428 -9.96 12.23 -8.76
C GLY A 428 -11.31 12.47 -8.10
N PHE A 429 -11.98 11.38 -7.75
CA PHE A 429 -13.16 11.43 -6.91
C PHE A 429 -13.23 10.20 -5.99
N LYS A 430 -14.00 10.33 -4.90
CA LYS A 430 -14.38 9.22 -4.04
C LYS A 430 -15.88 9.27 -3.81
N ALA A 431 -16.55 8.15 -4.10
CA ALA A 431 -17.97 7.97 -3.81
C ALA A 431 -18.19 7.87 -2.29
N PRO A 432 -19.28 8.44 -1.74
CA PRO A 432 -19.72 8.11 -0.39
C PRO A 432 -19.95 6.60 -0.25
N THR A 433 -19.61 6.04 0.90
CA THR A 433 -19.86 4.61 1.17
C THR A 433 -21.34 4.35 1.46
N LEU A 434 -21.75 3.09 1.35
CA LEU A 434 -23.10 2.69 1.71
C LEU A 434 -23.38 2.91 3.20
N ASN A 435 -22.38 2.76 4.07
CA ASN A 435 -22.50 3.05 5.49
C ASN A 435 -22.76 4.53 5.74
N GLN A 436 -21.99 5.42 5.14
CA GLN A 436 -22.16 6.88 5.26
C GLN A 436 -23.55 7.34 4.79
N LEU A 437 -24.07 6.70 3.74
CA LEU A 437 -25.38 7.04 3.18
C LEU A 437 -26.57 6.48 3.98
N PHE A 438 -26.40 5.32 4.66
CA PHE A 438 -27.57 4.58 5.13
C PHE A 438 -27.44 4.02 6.55
N GLN A 439 -26.27 3.98 7.18
CA GLN A 439 -26.08 3.44 8.51
C GLN A 439 -26.26 4.54 9.57
N SER A 440 -27.18 4.33 10.50
CA SER A 440 -27.40 5.19 11.66
C SER A 440 -27.08 4.44 12.94
N PHE A 441 -26.65 5.17 13.96
CA PHE A 441 -26.41 4.68 15.32
C PHE A 441 -27.25 5.51 16.30
N PRO A 442 -28.57 5.22 16.42
CA PRO A 442 -29.48 6.05 17.22
C PRO A 442 -29.13 6.12 18.71
N ASP A 443 -28.49 5.09 19.26
CA ASP A 443 -28.05 5.05 20.66
C ASP A 443 -26.90 6.06 20.92
N PHE A 444 -26.21 6.50 19.89
CA PHE A 444 -25.17 7.53 19.91
C PHE A 444 -25.64 8.86 19.28
N ASP A 445 -26.94 9.01 19.01
CA ASP A 445 -27.52 10.19 18.34
C ASP A 445 -26.87 10.51 16.97
N PHE A 446 -26.36 9.48 16.27
CA PHE A 446 -25.68 9.61 14.98
C PHE A 446 -26.55 9.05 13.84
N PHE A 447 -26.80 9.87 12.80
CA PHE A 447 -27.70 9.55 11.71
C PHE A 447 -27.02 9.60 10.35
N ALA A 448 -27.29 8.61 9.51
CA ALA A 448 -26.84 8.54 8.14
C ALA A 448 -27.27 9.75 7.31
N ASN A 449 -26.46 10.14 6.33
CA ASN A 449 -26.79 11.24 5.40
C ASN A 449 -26.88 10.77 3.95
N PRO A 450 -28.11 10.49 3.44
CA PRO A 450 -28.30 10.04 2.06
C PRO A 450 -28.03 11.12 1.00
N ASN A 451 -27.74 12.37 1.40
CA ASN A 451 -27.49 13.49 0.52
C ASN A 451 -25.99 13.80 0.33
N LEU A 452 -25.11 12.95 0.84
CA LEU A 452 -23.68 13.12 0.65
C LEU A 452 -23.32 13.08 -0.84
N LYS A 453 -22.38 13.97 -1.21
CA LYS A 453 -21.83 14.07 -2.55
C LYS A 453 -20.46 13.41 -2.61
N PRO A 454 -20.02 12.94 -3.79
CA PRO A 454 -18.66 12.46 -3.94
C PRO A 454 -17.63 13.55 -3.63
N GLU A 455 -16.60 13.19 -2.87
CA GLU A 455 -15.39 14.00 -2.77
C GLU A 455 -14.73 14.15 -4.14
N SER A 456 -14.06 15.24 -4.39
CA SER A 456 -13.40 15.52 -5.66
C SER A 456 -12.02 16.11 -5.47
N SER A 457 -11.08 15.80 -6.37
CA SER A 457 -9.73 16.33 -6.29
C SER A 457 -9.19 16.79 -7.64
N VAL A 458 -8.23 17.71 -7.56
CA VAL A 458 -7.32 18.06 -8.66
C VAL A 458 -5.91 18.02 -8.11
N GLY A 459 -5.08 17.16 -8.70
CA GLY A 459 -3.68 17.05 -8.33
C GLY A 459 -2.75 17.12 -9.53
N TRP A 460 -1.52 17.56 -9.27
CA TRP A 460 -0.46 17.59 -10.26
C TRP A 460 0.88 17.30 -9.60
N ASP A 461 1.81 16.81 -10.40
CA ASP A 461 3.20 16.64 -10.00
C ASP A 461 4.16 16.99 -11.13
N VAL A 462 5.40 17.34 -10.75
CA VAL A 462 6.50 17.61 -11.65
C VAL A 462 7.79 17.08 -11.02
N GLY A 463 8.62 16.44 -11.81
CA GLY A 463 9.83 15.84 -11.29
C GLY A 463 10.85 15.51 -12.37
N PHE A 464 11.98 15.04 -11.91
CA PHE A 464 13.04 14.51 -12.76
C PHE A 464 13.63 13.22 -12.18
N GLU A 465 14.22 12.44 -13.04
CA GLU A 465 15.06 11.29 -12.70
C GLU A 465 16.36 11.40 -13.50
N GLN A 466 17.46 11.05 -12.87
CA GLN A 466 18.78 11.11 -13.46
C GLN A 466 19.50 9.79 -13.28
N ALA A 467 19.95 9.22 -14.38
CA ALA A 467 20.86 8.09 -14.40
C ALA A 467 22.28 8.59 -14.68
N LEU A 468 23.25 8.11 -13.92
CA LEU A 468 24.68 8.44 -14.05
C LEU A 468 25.53 7.19 -14.01
N ALA A 469 26.76 7.29 -14.59
CA ALA A 469 27.77 6.24 -14.55
C ALA A 469 27.24 4.88 -15.04
N ALA A 470 26.60 4.86 -16.22
CA ALA A 470 25.97 3.68 -16.80
C ALA A 470 25.01 2.99 -15.81
N ASP A 471 24.06 3.77 -15.28
CA ASP A 471 23.01 3.37 -14.34
C ASP A 471 23.48 2.90 -12.94
N THR A 472 24.78 2.99 -12.65
CA THR A 472 25.30 2.67 -11.31
C THR A 472 24.72 3.59 -10.24
N LEU A 473 24.33 4.81 -10.57
CA LEU A 473 23.67 5.77 -9.70
C LEU A 473 22.43 6.33 -10.41
N ARG A 474 21.27 6.12 -9.82
CA ARG A 474 20.01 6.76 -10.23
C ARG A 474 19.45 7.56 -9.08
N PHE A 475 18.99 8.77 -9.33
CA PHE A 475 18.31 9.59 -8.31
C PHE A 475 17.25 10.46 -8.98
N GLY A 476 16.31 10.92 -8.18
CA GLY A 476 15.25 11.77 -8.67
C GLY A 476 14.50 12.47 -7.56
N ALA A 477 13.75 13.49 -7.95
CA ALA A 477 12.84 14.20 -7.08
C ALA A 477 11.55 14.56 -7.81
N THR A 478 10.44 14.53 -7.08
CA THR A 478 9.11 14.90 -7.59
C THR A 478 8.43 15.79 -6.56
N TYR A 479 8.07 17.00 -6.95
CA TYR A 479 7.13 17.83 -6.19
C TYR A 479 5.71 17.43 -6.56
N PHE A 480 4.82 17.34 -5.59
CA PHE A 480 3.40 17.03 -5.78
C PHE A 480 2.53 18.04 -5.05
N HIS A 481 1.35 18.27 -5.60
CA HIS A 481 0.28 19.09 -5.00
C HIS A 481 -1.07 18.48 -5.33
N ASN A 482 -1.95 18.37 -4.33
CA ASN A 482 -3.31 17.87 -4.51
C ASN A 482 -4.28 18.71 -3.65
N THR A 483 -5.36 19.18 -4.27
CA THR A 483 -6.47 19.86 -3.59
C THR A 483 -7.69 18.95 -3.61
N ILE A 484 -8.23 18.65 -2.44
CA ILE A 484 -9.41 17.81 -2.25
C ILE A 484 -10.54 18.69 -1.74
N LYS A 485 -11.72 18.55 -2.31
CA LYS A 485 -12.94 19.30 -1.95
C LYS A 485 -14.06 18.35 -1.62
N ASP A 486 -15.06 18.87 -0.91
CA ASP A 486 -16.25 18.14 -0.48
C ASP A 486 -15.87 16.89 0.36
N LEU A 487 -14.78 16.98 1.16
CA LEU A 487 -14.40 15.91 2.07
C LEU A 487 -15.57 15.55 2.97
N ILE A 488 -15.82 14.26 3.10
CA ILE A 488 -16.82 13.73 4.02
C ILE A 488 -16.17 13.61 5.39
N ALA A 489 -16.80 14.25 6.36
CA ALA A 489 -16.38 14.27 7.76
C ALA A 489 -17.59 14.39 8.68
N ASP A 490 -17.40 14.08 9.94
CA ASP A 490 -18.44 14.27 10.97
C ASP A 490 -18.86 15.74 11.06
N SER A 491 -20.14 15.98 11.29
CA SER A 491 -20.68 17.31 11.60
C SER A 491 -20.09 17.84 12.92
N ALA A 492 -20.07 19.15 13.11
CA ALA A 492 -19.50 19.77 14.32
C ALA A 492 -20.16 19.33 15.64
N ASP A 493 -21.37 18.83 15.57
CA ASP A 493 -22.15 18.28 16.71
C ASP A 493 -22.10 16.75 16.79
N PHE A 494 -21.31 16.10 15.90
CA PHE A 494 -21.15 14.64 15.82
C PHE A 494 -22.46 13.87 15.65
N THR A 495 -23.48 14.46 15.01
CA THR A 495 -24.79 13.81 14.80
C THR A 495 -24.95 13.20 13.41
N THR A 496 -24.09 13.51 12.46
CA THR A 496 -24.13 13.01 11.08
C THR A 496 -22.82 13.28 10.35
N GLU A 497 -22.63 12.70 9.16
CA GLU A 497 -21.56 13.08 8.25
C GLU A 497 -22.02 14.13 7.23
N VAL A 498 -21.11 15.01 6.83
CA VAL A 498 -21.39 16.13 5.92
C VAL A 498 -20.20 16.35 4.97
N ASN A 499 -20.47 16.96 3.80
CA ASN A 499 -19.42 17.41 2.89
C ASN A 499 -18.96 18.82 3.30
N VAL A 500 -18.00 18.94 4.16
CA VAL A 500 -17.54 20.23 4.71
C VAL A 500 -16.09 20.54 4.44
N GLY A 501 -15.28 19.54 4.08
CA GLY A 501 -13.85 19.70 4.07
C GLY A 501 -13.27 20.20 2.77
N ARG A 502 -12.19 20.97 2.90
CA ARG A 502 -11.22 21.20 1.85
C ARG A 502 -9.84 20.94 2.41
N ALA A 503 -9.10 20.02 1.82
CA ALA A 503 -7.74 19.73 2.22
C ALA A 503 -6.77 19.99 1.07
N VAL A 504 -5.56 20.40 1.42
CA VAL A 504 -4.43 20.49 0.51
C VAL A 504 -3.33 19.58 1.03
N THR A 505 -2.79 18.75 0.14
CA THR A 505 -1.61 17.94 0.41
C THR A 505 -0.53 18.28 -0.62
N GLU A 506 0.67 18.57 -0.16
CA GLU A 506 1.80 18.92 -1.01
C GLU A 506 3.11 18.45 -0.41
N GLY A 507 4.14 18.33 -1.24
CA GLY A 507 5.43 17.89 -0.74
C GLY A 507 6.42 17.52 -1.81
N VAL A 508 7.52 16.91 -1.38
CA VAL A 508 8.60 16.43 -2.24
C VAL A 508 8.92 14.99 -1.89
N GLU A 509 8.92 14.13 -2.90
CA GLU A 509 9.47 12.78 -2.83
C GLU A 509 10.83 12.79 -3.53
N SER A 510 11.83 12.17 -2.94
CA SER A 510 13.14 11.98 -3.57
C SER A 510 13.68 10.59 -3.30
N PHE A 511 14.47 10.09 -4.21
CA PHE A 511 15.16 8.80 -4.07
C PHE A 511 16.58 8.87 -4.63
N ALA A 512 17.43 7.97 -4.13
CA ALA A 512 18.72 7.65 -4.72
C ALA A 512 18.96 6.15 -4.63
N ALA A 513 19.28 5.52 -5.76
CA ALA A 513 19.67 4.13 -5.86
C ALA A 513 21.12 4.08 -6.36
N TYR A 514 21.97 3.39 -5.61
CA TYR A 514 23.40 3.28 -5.90
C TYR A 514 23.85 1.83 -5.85
N GLN A 515 24.38 1.34 -6.97
CA GLN A 515 24.89 -0.02 -7.12
C GLN A 515 26.40 0.00 -7.45
N PRO A 516 27.28 0.17 -6.43
CA PRO A 516 28.73 0.25 -6.65
C PRO A 516 29.32 -1.00 -7.27
N ILE A 517 28.74 -2.15 -6.99
CA ILE A 517 29.06 -3.46 -7.58
C ILE A 517 27.78 -4.25 -7.78
N GLN A 518 27.75 -5.21 -8.69
CA GLN A 518 26.54 -5.99 -9.01
C GLN A 518 25.89 -6.67 -7.80
N SER A 519 26.69 -7.00 -6.76
CA SER A 519 26.21 -7.69 -5.57
C SER A 519 25.77 -6.78 -4.43
N LEU A 520 25.86 -5.44 -4.55
CA LEU A 520 25.55 -4.50 -3.48
C LEU A 520 24.74 -3.33 -4.01
N THR A 521 23.56 -3.15 -3.45
CA THR A 521 22.65 -2.06 -3.78
C THR A 521 22.30 -1.27 -2.53
N PHE A 522 22.35 0.05 -2.64
CA PHE A 522 21.81 0.98 -1.65
C PHE A 522 20.62 1.72 -2.25
N ARG A 523 19.53 1.85 -1.48
CA ARG A 523 18.39 2.68 -1.84
C ARG A 523 18.05 3.60 -0.68
N LEU A 524 18.08 4.90 -0.95
CA LEU A 524 17.66 5.97 -0.04
C LEU A 524 16.38 6.58 -0.59
N ASP A 525 15.36 6.68 0.25
CA ASP A 525 14.13 7.37 -0.07
C ASP A 525 13.84 8.44 1.01
N TYR A 526 13.34 9.60 0.60
CA TYR A 526 12.93 10.67 1.51
C TYR A 526 11.66 11.34 1.00
N THR A 527 10.76 11.62 1.92
CA THR A 527 9.51 12.34 1.64
C THR A 527 9.33 13.48 2.65
N TYR A 528 9.06 14.66 2.13
CA TYR A 528 8.43 15.76 2.86
C TYR A 528 6.97 15.85 2.44
N THR A 529 6.05 15.86 3.40
CA THR A 529 4.61 15.96 3.15
C THR A 529 4.02 17.00 4.10
N GLN A 530 3.29 17.96 3.55
CA GLN A 530 2.40 18.84 4.29
C GLN A 530 0.97 18.52 3.88
N ALA A 531 0.11 18.25 4.85
CA ALA A 531 -1.31 17.96 4.65
C ALA A 531 -2.11 18.85 5.61
N THR A 532 -2.95 19.72 5.07
CA THR A 532 -3.63 20.77 5.82
C THR A 532 -5.13 20.76 5.50
N ASP A 533 -5.94 20.86 6.54
CA ASP A 533 -7.33 21.26 6.43
C ASP A 533 -7.37 22.76 6.18
N GLU A 534 -7.90 23.18 5.02
CA GLU A 534 -7.98 24.59 4.62
C GLU A 534 -9.12 25.34 5.31
N ILE A 535 -10.06 24.64 5.93
CA ILE A 535 -11.18 25.25 6.67
C ILE A 535 -10.77 25.52 8.11
N ALA A 536 -10.22 24.51 8.80
CA ALA A 536 -9.74 24.64 10.18
C ALA A 536 -8.37 25.33 10.25
N HIS A 537 -7.62 25.41 9.15
CA HIS A 537 -6.23 25.86 9.06
C HIS A 537 -5.27 25.04 9.96
N GLU A 538 -5.50 23.74 10.00
CA GLU A 538 -4.79 22.79 10.84
C GLU A 538 -4.17 21.67 10.04
N GLU A 539 -3.11 21.05 10.59
CA GLU A 539 -2.50 19.85 9.99
C GLU A 539 -3.44 18.65 10.15
N LEU A 540 -3.57 17.84 9.10
CA LEU A 540 -4.30 16.59 9.19
C LEU A 540 -3.59 15.62 10.15
N LEU A 541 -4.37 14.86 10.92
CA LEU A 541 -3.83 13.90 11.90
C LEU A 541 -3.08 12.75 11.20
N ARG A 542 -2.07 12.20 11.88
CA ARG A 542 -1.32 11.00 11.44
C ARG A 542 -0.54 11.19 10.13
N ARG A 543 -0.09 12.43 9.84
CA ARG A 543 0.71 12.76 8.65
C ARG A 543 2.06 13.34 9.08
N PRO A 544 3.10 12.48 9.26
CA PRO A 544 4.44 12.98 9.57
C PRO A 544 4.98 13.82 8.41
N LYS A 545 5.50 14.99 8.72
CA LYS A 545 6.09 15.89 7.69
C LYS A 545 7.33 15.31 7.04
N HIS A 546 8.11 14.55 7.78
CA HIS A 546 9.39 14.01 7.32
C HIS A 546 9.41 12.50 7.49
N LYS A 547 9.73 11.79 6.43
CA LYS A 547 9.94 10.35 6.44
C LYS A 547 11.13 10.01 5.55
N GLY A 548 12.01 9.13 6.03
CA GLY A 548 13.13 8.63 5.23
C GLY A 548 13.37 7.16 5.48
N SER A 549 13.87 6.45 4.46
CA SER A 549 14.31 5.07 4.58
C SER A 549 15.63 4.87 3.84
N LEU A 550 16.47 3.99 4.37
CA LEU A 550 17.70 3.53 3.72
C LEU A 550 17.70 2.00 3.75
N ASN A 551 17.78 1.38 2.58
CA ASN A 551 17.96 -0.06 2.46
C ASN A 551 19.32 -0.37 1.82
N ALA A 552 20.01 -1.36 2.36
CA ALA A 552 21.24 -1.93 1.81
C ALA A 552 21.03 -3.43 1.60
N ALA A 553 21.08 -3.88 0.36
CA ALA A 553 20.99 -5.29 -0.03
C ALA A 553 22.35 -5.76 -0.57
N TRP A 554 22.93 -6.79 0.05
CA TRP A 554 24.26 -7.29 -0.29
C TRP A 554 24.30 -8.81 -0.45
N GLN A 555 24.58 -9.29 -1.65
CA GLN A 555 24.98 -10.66 -1.90
C GLN A 555 26.48 -10.80 -1.57
N ALA A 556 26.79 -10.99 -0.25
CA ALA A 556 28.16 -10.95 0.24
C ALA A 556 29.04 -12.08 -0.30
N THR A 557 28.44 -13.24 -0.55
CA THR A 557 29.05 -14.37 -1.27
C THR A 557 28.00 -15.05 -2.14
N SER A 558 28.38 -16.05 -2.94
CA SER A 558 27.43 -16.85 -3.71
C SER A 558 26.38 -17.57 -2.86
N ARG A 559 26.53 -17.62 -1.52
CA ARG A 559 25.66 -18.31 -0.58
C ARG A 559 25.09 -17.43 0.53
N LEU A 560 25.67 -16.24 0.76
CA LEU A 560 25.28 -15.37 1.86
C LEU A 560 24.67 -14.08 1.33
N SER A 561 23.41 -13.87 1.62
CA SER A 561 22.70 -12.62 1.41
C SER A 561 22.50 -11.87 2.73
N LEU A 562 22.67 -10.55 2.71
CA LEU A 562 22.47 -9.66 3.85
C LEU A 562 21.58 -8.50 3.43
N ASN A 563 20.70 -8.07 4.30
CA ASN A 563 19.89 -6.89 4.12
C ASN A 563 19.84 -6.08 5.41
N ALA A 564 19.91 -4.75 5.28
CA ALA A 564 19.74 -3.83 6.39
C ALA A 564 18.80 -2.70 5.94
N THR A 565 17.80 -2.42 6.76
CA THR A 565 16.85 -1.33 6.51
C THR A 565 16.81 -0.39 7.71
N LEU A 566 16.95 0.90 7.46
CA LEU A 566 16.70 1.95 8.42
C LEU A 566 15.44 2.71 7.98
N LEU A 567 14.49 2.88 8.90
CA LEU A 567 13.30 3.73 8.71
C LEU A 567 13.31 4.83 9.76
N SER A 568 13.16 6.08 9.33
CA SER A 568 13.04 7.24 10.23
C SER A 568 11.78 8.03 9.89
N VAL A 569 10.93 8.23 10.88
CA VAL A 569 9.67 8.97 10.77
C VAL A 569 9.74 10.15 11.74
N GLY A 570 9.47 11.35 11.24
CA GLY A 570 9.42 12.59 12.03
C GLY A 570 8.19 12.63 12.96
N SER A 571 8.09 13.66 13.77
CA SER A 571 6.90 13.89 14.59
C SER A 571 5.66 14.21 13.74
N TRP A 572 4.48 13.91 14.27
CA TRP A 572 3.19 14.20 13.64
C TRP A 572 2.16 14.65 14.69
N ILE A 573 1.02 15.14 14.22
CA ILE A 573 -0.13 15.44 15.08
C ILE A 573 -1.05 14.22 15.09
N ASP A 574 -1.49 13.79 16.28
CA ASP A 574 -2.43 12.68 16.50
C ASP A 574 -3.40 13.04 17.63
N GLY A 575 -4.47 12.27 17.80
CA GLY A 575 -5.26 12.22 19.02
C GLY A 575 -4.64 11.25 20.04
N ASN A 576 -5.01 11.33 21.32
CA ASN A 576 -4.77 10.24 22.24
C ASN A 576 -5.70 9.05 21.92
N ARG A 577 -5.55 7.93 22.59
CA ARG A 577 -6.22 6.67 22.23
C ARG A 577 -7.75 6.78 22.18
N ASP A 578 -8.34 7.49 23.13
CA ASP A 578 -9.79 7.72 23.25
C ASP A 578 -10.28 9.05 22.64
N PHE A 579 -9.38 9.81 22.00
CA PHE A 579 -9.65 11.13 21.44
C PHE A 579 -10.19 12.19 22.43
N SER A 580 -10.08 11.97 23.75
CA SER A 580 -10.33 13.02 24.74
C SER A 580 -9.36 14.20 24.59
N ILE A 581 -8.18 13.95 24.04
CA ILE A 581 -7.25 14.95 23.51
C ILE A 581 -7.18 14.77 22.00
N GLU A 582 -7.90 15.60 21.29
CA GLU A 582 -8.04 15.47 19.83
C GLU A 582 -6.72 15.70 19.08
N ARG A 583 -5.82 16.54 19.64
CA ARG A 583 -4.58 16.95 18.96
C ARG A 583 -3.42 17.05 19.94
N LEU A 584 -2.43 16.17 19.73
CA LEU A 584 -1.17 16.19 20.46
C LEU A 584 -0.01 15.92 19.50
N ASN A 585 1.20 16.34 19.90
CA ASN A 585 2.40 16.09 19.10
C ASN A 585 2.99 14.72 19.43
N ALA A 586 2.80 13.75 18.54
CA ALA A 586 3.41 12.44 18.64
C ALA A 586 4.91 12.51 18.30
N PRO A 587 5.79 11.91 19.11
CA PRO A 587 7.22 11.92 18.85
C PRO A 587 7.59 11.02 17.67
N GLY A 588 8.54 11.46 16.85
CA GLY A 588 9.12 10.66 15.79
C GLY A 588 9.91 9.46 16.31
N TYR A 589 10.17 8.50 15.41
CA TYR A 589 10.92 7.29 15.73
C TYR A 589 11.89 6.90 14.60
N THR A 590 12.87 6.06 14.96
CA THR A 590 13.79 5.45 14.00
C THR A 590 13.97 3.99 14.38
N THR A 591 13.79 3.08 13.41
CA THR A 591 14.01 1.63 13.56
C THR A 591 15.08 1.16 12.59
N VAL A 592 15.71 0.06 12.94
CA VAL A 592 16.67 -0.65 12.08
C VAL A 592 16.28 -2.12 12.07
N ASP A 593 16.13 -2.68 10.86
CA ASP A 593 15.86 -4.09 10.65
C ASP A 593 17.03 -4.74 9.92
N LEU A 594 17.37 -5.95 10.30
CA LEU A 594 18.42 -6.75 9.67
C LEU A 594 17.86 -8.08 9.20
N ALA A 595 18.30 -8.55 8.04
CA ALA A 595 17.99 -9.89 7.55
C ALA A 595 19.24 -10.54 6.95
N ALA A 596 19.37 -11.86 7.11
CA ALA A 596 20.44 -12.65 6.54
C ALA A 596 19.88 -13.98 6.04
N GLY A 597 20.33 -14.43 4.86
CA GLY A 597 20.02 -15.74 4.30
C GLY A 597 21.30 -16.47 3.92
N TYR A 598 21.36 -17.78 4.20
CA TYR A 598 22.49 -18.61 3.85
C TYR A 598 22.05 -19.88 3.12
N ASP A 599 22.54 -20.06 1.89
CA ASP A 599 22.30 -21.26 1.08
C ASP A 599 23.15 -22.42 1.60
N VAL A 600 22.56 -23.23 2.49
CA VAL A 600 23.21 -24.44 3.03
C VAL A 600 23.42 -25.49 1.94
N ALA A 601 22.42 -25.63 1.06
CA ALA A 601 22.43 -26.52 -0.10
C ALA A 601 21.66 -25.90 -1.26
N LYS A 602 21.73 -26.48 -2.46
CA LYS A 602 21.07 -25.98 -3.68
C LYS A 602 19.57 -25.64 -3.49
N HIS A 603 18.89 -26.35 -2.60
CA HIS A 603 17.44 -26.23 -2.38
C HIS A 603 17.09 -25.90 -0.92
N LEU A 604 18.05 -25.47 -0.11
CA LEU A 604 17.86 -25.23 1.32
C LEU A 604 18.53 -23.94 1.75
N ILE A 605 17.73 -23.00 2.20
CA ILE A 605 18.15 -21.70 2.75
C ILE A 605 17.80 -21.70 4.24
N VAL A 606 18.76 -21.38 5.09
CA VAL A 606 18.52 -20.99 6.47
C VAL A 606 18.59 -19.48 6.55
N TYR A 607 17.65 -18.85 7.21
CA TYR A 607 17.61 -17.40 7.31
C TYR A 607 17.28 -16.94 8.74
N GLY A 608 17.63 -15.70 9.01
CA GLY A 608 17.26 -15.03 10.24
C GLY A 608 17.00 -13.56 9.98
N ARG A 609 16.14 -12.97 10.79
CA ARG A 609 15.86 -11.53 10.76
C ARG A 609 15.73 -10.99 12.19
N VAL A 610 16.10 -9.72 12.34
CA VAL A 610 15.89 -8.95 13.57
C VAL A 610 15.15 -7.69 13.17
N SER A 611 13.95 -7.50 13.71
CA SER A 611 13.17 -6.28 13.55
C SER A 611 13.40 -5.34 14.74
N ASN A 612 13.37 -4.03 14.49
CA ASN A 612 13.57 -2.98 15.49
C ASN A 612 14.82 -3.24 16.36
N LEU A 613 15.97 -3.49 15.72
CA LEU A 613 17.25 -3.81 16.39
C LEU A 613 17.64 -2.82 17.50
N LEU A 614 17.22 -1.55 17.36
CA LEU A 614 17.53 -0.50 18.34
C LEU A 614 16.58 -0.55 19.55
N ASP A 615 15.66 -1.50 19.60
CA ASP A 615 14.62 -1.64 20.63
C ASP A 615 13.89 -0.32 20.91
N ARG A 616 13.55 0.39 19.82
CA ARG A 616 12.85 1.67 19.96
C ARG A 616 11.39 1.43 20.38
N HIS A 617 11.04 1.87 21.58
CA HIS A 617 9.67 1.92 22.06
C HIS A 617 8.98 3.15 21.46
N TYR A 618 7.94 2.92 20.66
CA TYR A 618 7.16 3.98 20.02
C TYR A 618 5.70 3.56 19.84
N GLN A 619 4.83 4.54 19.69
CA GLN A 619 3.39 4.37 19.47
C GLN A 619 3.05 4.86 18.06
N ASN A 620 2.23 4.13 17.34
CA ASN A 620 1.72 4.53 16.03
C ASN A 620 0.44 3.73 15.69
N PRO A 621 -0.77 4.30 15.93
CA PRO A 621 -1.06 5.64 16.47
C PRO A 621 -0.74 5.80 17.96
N VAL A 622 -0.90 7.04 18.47
CA VAL A 622 -0.71 7.33 19.91
C VAL A 622 -1.66 6.48 20.76
N GLY A 623 -1.16 5.96 21.88
CA GLY A 623 -1.88 5.04 22.76
C GLY A 623 -1.74 3.56 22.37
N LEU A 624 -1.09 3.25 21.24
CA LEU A 624 -0.88 1.88 20.77
C LEU A 624 0.61 1.63 20.47
N LEU A 625 1.23 0.78 21.30
CA LEU A 625 2.64 0.38 21.13
C LEU A 625 2.82 -0.41 19.83
N GLN A 626 3.95 -0.18 19.20
CA GLN A 626 4.44 -1.04 18.12
C GLN A 626 5.43 -2.06 18.70
N PRO A 627 5.61 -3.23 18.02
CA PRO A 627 6.48 -4.29 18.54
C PRO A 627 7.89 -3.79 18.86
N SER A 628 8.41 -4.21 20.01
CA SER A 628 9.79 -4.01 20.44
C SER A 628 10.76 -4.83 19.58
N VAL A 629 12.04 -4.96 19.98
CA VAL A 629 12.99 -5.79 19.26
C VAL A 629 12.50 -7.24 19.18
N GLY A 630 12.47 -7.79 17.95
CA GLY A 630 12.10 -9.17 17.68
C GLY A 630 13.17 -9.89 16.86
N ALA A 631 13.46 -11.14 17.21
CA ALA A 631 14.37 -12.01 16.46
C ALA A 631 13.63 -13.26 15.96
N PHE A 632 13.85 -13.61 14.70
CA PHE A 632 13.16 -14.70 14.01
C PHE A 632 14.18 -15.52 13.23
N ALA A 633 13.95 -16.81 13.13
CA ALA A 633 14.77 -17.70 12.33
C ALA A 633 13.90 -18.71 11.59
N GLY A 634 14.31 -19.08 10.40
CA GLY A 634 13.53 -19.98 9.56
C GLY A 634 14.35 -20.74 8.53
N ILE A 635 13.66 -21.64 7.87
CA ILE A 635 14.17 -22.47 6.80
C ILE A 635 13.25 -22.33 5.59
N LYS A 636 13.85 -22.15 4.42
CA LYS A 636 13.12 -22.15 3.11
C LYS A 636 13.68 -23.24 2.21
N THR A 637 12.79 -23.90 1.50
CA THR A 637 13.16 -24.88 0.46
C THR A 637 12.53 -24.50 -0.88
N LYS A 638 13.26 -24.78 -1.98
CA LYS A 638 12.75 -24.61 -3.35
C LYS A 638 13.27 -25.75 -4.21
N PHE A 639 12.37 -26.51 -4.84
CA PHE A 639 12.68 -27.67 -5.67
C PHE A 639 12.18 -27.47 -7.10
#